data_52a42d60ae5d7d7d10824c8918f54dc4
#
_entry.id   52a42d60ae5d7d7d10824c8918f54dc4
#
_cell.length_a   1.000
_cell.length_b   1.000
_cell.length_c   1.000
_cell.angle_alpha   90.00
_cell.angle_beta   90.00
_cell.angle_gamma   90.00
#
_symmetry.space_group_name_H-M   'P 1'
#
loop_
_entity.id
_entity.type
_entity.pdbx_description
1 polymer ?
#
loop_
_entity_poly.entity_id
_entity_poly.type
_entity_poly.pdbx_seq_one_letter_code
_entity_poly.pdbx_strand_id
1 'polypeptide(L)'
;MAAYPEYLELGPFDRAAGKLRLPGSKSISNRVLLLAALARGTTDVRDLLLADDVDRMLESLGKLGVKLQKAKEPGRLSVSGCGGPFRVKSAELFLGNAGTALRPLTAALALCGGHYRLSGLPRMHERPIGDLVDALRQLGADVRYLSKEGYPPLEIRPGNIRDAGKVRVSGEVSSQFLTALLMALPLTGKQTTIEVVGDLISKPYVEITLKLMARFGVEVRRAGWSSFTIPAACRFHSPGEIFVEGDASGASYFLAAGAIGGGPVRVEGVGRNSIQGDVNFATVLAGMGARIDMGENWIEARAPAKGRLKAFDLDLNHIPDAAMTLAVTALFADGRSRLRNIASWRVKETDRIAAMATELRKVGATVEEGGDYLAITPPHSSRLTPHASIETYDDHRMAMCFALVSLGGVAVRINDPMCVAKTFPDFFDRFAEIAAGAAVPVIAIDGPSASGKGTVARQVAQRLGFHYLDSGALYRLVALAAMRHGFATEDAGALGRLAQSLPVEFHGDNIRLGGEGVTEAIRAEEVSAAASQVAAIPEVRQGLIQRQRAFRRPPGLVADGRDMGTVVFPDAVLKVFLTASAGERALRRYKQLIDKGFDANLATLLQEISQRDARDSARSVAPLQKSADAQVLDTTGLSIEEAVAQVIQWFESVQRRAPSR
;
A
#
# COMPACT_ATOMS: atom_id res chain seq x y z
N MET A 1 6.19 7.47 -11.66
CA MET A 1 5.61 6.40 -10.82
C MET A 1 6.47 6.28 -9.59
N ALA A 2 5.87 6.19 -8.40
CA ALA A 2 6.63 5.93 -7.18
C ALA A 2 7.33 4.57 -7.34
N ALA A 3 8.63 4.52 -7.09
CA ALA A 3 9.38 3.27 -7.09
C ALA A 3 9.37 2.74 -5.66
N TYR A 4 8.58 1.70 -5.39
CA TYR A 4 8.62 1.01 -4.10
C TYR A 4 9.87 0.11 -4.02
N PRO A 5 10.42 -0.11 -2.81
CA PRO A 5 11.51 -1.05 -2.60
C PRO A 5 11.06 -2.50 -2.87
N GLU A 6 12.00 -3.46 -2.81
CA GLU A 6 11.72 -4.89 -2.99
C GLU A 6 10.63 -5.42 -2.02
N TYR A 7 10.53 -4.82 -0.84
CA TYR A 7 9.46 -5.07 0.11
C TYR A 7 9.08 -3.79 0.86
N LEU A 8 7.86 -3.76 1.40
CA LEU A 8 7.34 -2.66 2.20
C LEU A 8 6.84 -3.17 3.54
N GLU A 9 7.26 -2.57 4.65
CA GLU A 9 6.67 -2.80 5.96
C GLU A 9 5.59 -1.77 6.25
N LEU A 10 4.38 -2.25 6.58
CA LEU A 10 3.20 -1.44 6.88
C LEU A 10 2.82 -1.57 8.34
N GLY A 11 2.45 -0.48 8.95
CA GLY A 11 1.94 -0.43 10.31
C GLY A 11 3.02 -0.57 11.40
N PRO A 12 2.62 -0.89 12.63
CA PRO A 12 1.24 -1.17 13.06
C PRO A 12 0.33 0.07 12.99
N PHE A 13 -0.90 -0.14 12.52
CA PHE A 13 -1.96 0.87 12.53
C PHE A 13 -3.14 0.38 13.38
N ASP A 14 -3.87 1.28 14.00
CA ASP A 14 -5.07 0.99 14.80
C ASP A 14 -6.28 1.81 14.36
N ARG A 15 -6.07 2.76 13.44
CA ARG A 15 -7.10 3.64 12.91
C ARG A 15 -6.98 3.82 11.42
N ALA A 16 -8.13 4.03 10.77
CA ALA A 16 -8.19 4.49 9.40
C ALA A 16 -9.30 5.54 9.28
N ALA A 17 -8.97 6.73 8.80
CA ALA A 17 -9.92 7.81 8.55
C ALA A 17 -9.40 8.76 7.48
N GLY A 18 -10.29 9.36 6.72
CA GLY A 18 -9.93 10.32 5.68
C GLY A 18 -10.79 10.20 4.43
N LYS A 19 -10.40 10.90 3.38
CA LYS A 19 -11.04 10.84 2.07
C LYS A 19 -10.00 10.76 0.97
N LEU A 20 -10.33 10.03 -0.10
CA LEU A 20 -9.48 9.92 -1.27
C LEU A 20 -10.29 9.78 -2.54
N ARG A 21 -9.73 10.21 -3.68
CA ARG A 21 -10.29 9.95 -5.01
C ARG A 21 -9.64 8.69 -5.57
N LEU A 22 -10.48 7.78 -6.07
CA LEU A 22 -10.03 6.53 -6.67
C LEU A 22 -9.45 6.76 -8.07
N PRO A 23 -8.45 5.98 -8.51
CA PRO A 23 -8.07 5.92 -9.91
C PRO A 23 -9.22 5.35 -10.74
N GLY A 24 -9.21 5.64 -12.04
CA GLY A 24 -10.21 5.10 -12.98
C GLY A 24 -10.26 3.57 -12.99
N SER A 25 -11.45 3.01 -13.21
CA SER A 25 -11.64 1.56 -13.30
C SER A 25 -10.90 0.96 -14.48
N LYS A 26 -10.01 -0.02 -14.22
CA LYS A 26 -9.33 -0.79 -15.26
C LYS A 26 -10.31 -1.44 -16.24
N SER A 27 -11.36 -2.04 -15.70
CA SER A 27 -12.37 -2.76 -16.48
C SER A 27 -13.16 -1.84 -17.42
N ILE A 28 -13.44 -0.61 -17.00
CA ILE A 28 -14.08 0.40 -17.82
C ILE A 28 -13.07 0.99 -18.82
N SER A 29 -11.86 1.34 -18.38
CA SER A 29 -10.82 1.95 -19.22
C SER A 29 -10.54 1.13 -20.48
N ASN A 30 -10.23 -0.16 -20.35
CA ASN A 30 -9.92 -1.01 -21.49
C ASN A 30 -11.09 -1.20 -22.44
N ARG A 31 -12.33 -1.27 -21.91
CA ARG A 31 -13.55 -1.33 -22.75
C ARG A 31 -13.78 -0.04 -23.51
N VAL A 32 -13.72 1.09 -22.83
CA VAL A 32 -13.90 2.42 -23.42
C VAL A 32 -12.86 2.67 -24.51
N LEU A 33 -11.57 2.33 -24.27
CA LEU A 33 -10.52 2.49 -25.26
C LEU A 33 -10.77 1.67 -26.53
N LEU A 34 -11.20 0.40 -26.39
CA LEU A 34 -11.50 -0.44 -27.53
C LEU A 34 -12.75 0.08 -28.28
N LEU A 35 -13.84 0.40 -27.58
CA LEU A 35 -15.04 0.92 -28.19
C LEU A 35 -14.80 2.26 -28.88
N ALA A 36 -14.05 3.17 -28.28
CA ALA A 36 -13.66 4.45 -28.88
C ALA A 36 -12.78 4.26 -30.10
N ALA A 37 -11.85 3.28 -30.07
CA ALA A 37 -11.01 2.96 -31.24
C ALA A 37 -11.81 2.41 -32.42
N LEU A 38 -12.87 1.63 -32.16
CA LEU A 38 -13.74 1.06 -33.19
C LEU A 38 -14.86 2.01 -33.63
N ALA A 39 -15.15 3.08 -32.89
CA ALA A 39 -16.24 4.00 -33.14
C ALA A 39 -15.95 4.94 -34.32
N ARG A 40 -17.03 5.51 -34.89
CA ARG A 40 -16.96 6.69 -35.78
C ARG A 40 -16.86 7.96 -34.91
N GLY A 41 -15.93 8.85 -35.27
CA GLY A 41 -15.72 10.12 -34.59
C GLY A 41 -14.58 10.05 -33.55
N THR A 42 -14.41 11.14 -32.81
CA THR A 42 -13.40 11.26 -31.75
C THR A 42 -14.07 11.24 -30.40
N THR A 43 -13.52 10.43 -29.49
CA THR A 43 -14.01 10.31 -28.12
C THR A 43 -13.00 10.93 -27.15
N ASP A 44 -13.44 11.90 -26.35
CA ASP A 44 -12.65 12.49 -25.27
C ASP A 44 -12.87 11.67 -23.99
N VAL A 45 -11.87 10.90 -23.59
CA VAL A 45 -11.92 10.02 -22.42
C VAL A 45 -11.32 10.77 -21.23
N ARG A 46 -12.07 10.85 -20.14
CA ARG A 46 -11.65 11.49 -18.88
C ARG A 46 -11.56 10.48 -17.75
N ASP A 47 -10.69 10.78 -16.79
CA ASP A 47 -10.39 9.93 -15.62
C ASP A 47 -9.90 8.52 -16.04
N LEU A 48 -9.23 8.43 -17.20
CA LEU A 48 -8.65 7.16 -17.67
C LEU A 48 -7.60 6.68 -16.67
N LEU A 49 -7.63 5.39 -16.35
CA LEU A 49 -6.63 4.77 -15.50
C LEU A 49 -5.23 4.88 -16.13
N LEU A 50 -4.26 5.34 -15.36
CA LEU A 50 -2.84 5.38 -15.73
C LEU A 50 -2.10 4.21 -15.04
N ALA A 51 -2.12 3.02 -15.66
CA ALA A 51 -1.57 1.80 -15.11
C ALA A 51 -1.20 0.80 -16.21
N ASP A 52 -0.35 -0.19 -15.91
CA ASP A 52 0.25 -1.11 -16.88
C ASP A 52 -0.77 -1.78 -17.81
N ASP A 53 -1.87 -2.33 -17.29
CA ASP A 53 -2.89 -3.01 -18.12
C ASP A 53 -3.51 -2.06 -19.17
N VAL A 54 -3.64 -0.75 -18.87
CA VAL A 54 -4.17 0.25 -19.79
C VAL A 54 -3.10 0.72 -20.78
N ASP A 55 -1.86 0.85 -20.33
CA ASP A 55 -0.74 1.18 -21.22
C ASP A 55 -0.55 0.11 -22.29
N ARG A 56 -0.69 -1.18 -21.97
CA ARG A 56 -0.67 -2.27 -22.95
C ARG A 56 -1.77 -2.15 -24.01
N MET A 57 -2.96 -1.72 -23.60
CA MET A 57 -4.07 -1.45 -24.55
C MET A 57 -3.72 -0.26 -25.44
N LEU A 58 -3.23 0.85 -24.89
CA LEU A 58 -2.85 2.06 -25.62
C LEU A 58 -1.73 1.78 -26.65
N GLU A 59 -0.67 1.07 -26.24
CA GLU A 59 0.41 0.65 -27.13
C GLU A 59 -0.12 -0.19 -28.29
N SER A 60 -1.01 -1.15 -28.01
CA SER A 60 -1.61 -2.03 -29.02
C SER A 60 -2.48 -1.25 -29.99
N LEU A 61 -3.33 -0.35 -29.51
CA LEU A 61 -4.18 0.49 -30.34
C LEU A 61 -3.33 1.43 -31.24
N GLY A 62 -2.24 1.98 -30.70
CA GLY A 62 -1.27 2.77 -31.47
C GLY A 62 -0.65 1.97 -32.61
N LYS A 63 -0.20 0.73 -32.36
CA LYS A 63 0.32 -0.19 -33.39
C LYS A 63 -0.72 -0.57 -34.44
N LEU A 64 -2.01 -0.59 -34.07
CA LEU A 64 -3.13 -0.84 -34.97
C LEU A 64 -3.57 0.41 -35.77
N GLY A 65 -2.85 1.53 -35.63
CA GLY A 65 -3.04 2.78 -36.39
C GLY A 65 -4.13 3.69 -35.83
N VAL A 66 -4.54 3.51 -34.56
CA VAL A 66 -5.47 4.41 -33.88
C VAL A 66 -4.73 5.68 -33.45
N LYS A 67 -5.28 6.85 -33.76
CA LYS A 67 -4.74 8.14 -33.30
C LYS A 67 -5.13 8.37 -31.84
N LEU A 68 -4.12 8.47 -30.97
CA LEU A 68 -4.24 8.72 -29.55
C LEU A 68 -3.56 10.05 -29.20
N GLN A 69 -4.31 11.01 -28.66
CA GLN A 69 -3.78 12.32 -28.27
C GLN A 69 -3.94 12.53 -26.76
N LYS A 70 -2.83 12.44 -26.04
CA LYS A 70 -2.79 12.72 -24.60
C LYS A 70 -2.94 14.23 -24.37
N ALA A 71 -3.83 14.62 -23.46
CA ALA A 71 -3.94 16.01 -23.01
C ALA A 71 -2.82 16.31 -21.96
N LYS A 72 -2.65 17.59 -21.60
CA LYS A 72 -1.76 17.99 -20.51
C LYS A 72 -2.26 17.52 -19.15
N GLU A 73 -3.57 17.39 -18.99
CA GLU A 73 -4.24 16.91 -17.80
C GLU A 73 -4.08 15.38 -17.71
N PRO A 74 -3.56 14.85 -16.58
CA PRO A 74 -3.43 13.41 -16.38
C PRO A 74 -4.78 12.69 -16.48
N GLY A 75 -4.80 11.49 -17.06
CA GLY A 75 -6.04 10.71 -17.22
C GLY A 75 -6.99 11.21 -18.31
N ARG A 76 -6.60 12.21 -19.11
CA ARG A 76 -7.39 12.70 -20.24
C ARG A 76 -6.73 12.32 -21.58
N LEU A 77 -7.53 11.70 -22.45
CA LEU A 77 -7.08 11.18 -23.75
C LEU A 77 -8.16 11.35 -24.81
N SER A 78 -7.83 11.91 -25.97
CA SER A 78 -8.69 11.89 -27.14
C SER A 78 -8.33 10.72 -28.05
N VAL A 79 -9.33 9.89 -28.37
CA VAL A 79 -9.23 8.71 -29.25
C VAL A 79 -9.97 8.99 -30.55
N SER A 80 -9.25 9.08 -31.67
CA SER A 80 -9.87 9.18 -32.99
C SER A 80 -10.15 7.78 -33.54
N GLY A 81 -11.41 7.38 -33.51
CA GLY A 81 -11.82 6.04 -33.89
C GLY A 81 -11.72 5.77 -35.39
N CYS A 82 -11.56 4.51 -35.77
CA CYS A 82 -11.41 4.09 -37.16
C CYS A 82 -12.77 3.88 -37.88
N GLY A 83 -13.89 3.85 -37.12
CA GLY A 83 -15.26 3.67 -37.66
C GLY A 83 -15.55 2.25 -38.16
N GLY A 84 -14.83 1.26 -37.69
CA GLY A 84 -14.96 -0.15 -38.08
C GLY A 84 -13.67 -0.94 -37.83
N PRO A 85 -13.34 -1.89 -38.72
CA PRO A 85 -12.11 -2.68 -38.60
C PRO A 85 -10.84 -1.83 -38.60
N PHE A 86 -9.82 -2.22 -37.86
CA PHE A 86 -8.54 -1.56 -37.82
C PHE A 86 -7.89 -1.47 -39.20
N ARG A 87 -7.21 -0.34 -39.48
CA ARG A 87 -6.58 -0.07 -40.80
C ARG A 87 -5.31 -0.88 -41.00
N VAL A 88 -4.49 -1.01 -39.94
CA VAL A 88 -3.28 -1.82 -39.96
C VAL A 88 -3.66 -3.31 -39.96
N LYS A 89 -3.17 -4.04 -40.99
CA LYS A 89 -3.53 -5.44 -41.20
C LYS A 89 -2.41 -6.43 -40.85
N SER A 90 -1.32 -5.96 -40.27
CA SER A 90 -0.26 -6.82 -39.73
C SER A 90 0.39 -6.16 -38.54
N ALA A 91 0.43 -6.85 -37.41
CA ALA A 91 1.05 -6.35 -36.17
C ALA A 91 1.41 -7.48 -35.20
N GLU A 92 2.46 -7.24 -34.42
CA GLU A 92 2.81 -8.03 -33.23
C GLU A 92 2.49 -7.25 -31.96
N LEU A 93 1.64 -7.82 -31.11
CA LEU A 93 1.09 -7.19 -29.92
C LEU A 93 1.55 -7.95 -28.68
N PHE A 94 2.26 -7.25 -27.79
CA PHE A 94 2.65 -7.78 -26.49
C PHE A 94 1.75 -7.16 -25.42
N LEU A 95 0.97 -7.99 -24.74
CA LEU A 95 -0.12 -7.57 -23.84
C LEU A 95 0.18 -7.84 -22.38
N GLY A 96 1.44 -8.15 -22.02
CA GLY A 96 1.85 -8.37 -20.65
C GLY A 96 0.98 -9.44 -19.96
N ASN A 97 0.40 -9.11 -18.79
CA ASN A 97 -0.59 -9.94 -18.11
C ASN A 97 -2.01 -9.31 -18.16
N ALA A 98 -2.29 -8.42 -19.14
CA ALA A 98 -3.52 -7.67 -19.30
C ALA A 98 -4.64 -8.49 -19.99
N GLY A 99 -5.31 -9.38 -19.27
CA GLY A 99 -6.40 -10.21 -19.81
C GLY A 99 -7.59 -9.41 -20.34
N THR A 100 -7.85 -8.22 -19.79
CA THR A 100 -8.91 -7.29 -20.21
C THR A 100 -8.57 -6.57 -21.51
N ALA A 101 -7.33 -6.63 -21.98
CA ALA A 101 -6.91 -6.16 -23.29
C ALA A 101 -6.77 -7.31 -24.29
N LEU A 102 -6.10 -8.42 -23.92
CA LEU A 102 -5.80 -9.54 -24.83
C LEU A 102 -7.07 -10.16 -25.41
N ARG A 103 -8.05 -10.51 -24.58
CA ARG A 103 -9.27 -11.21 -25.04
C ARG A 103 -10.14 -10.36 -25.98
N PRO A 104 -10.49 -9.08 -25.64
CA PRO A 104 -11.24 -8.23 -26.55
C PRO A 104 -10.49 -7.91 -27.84
N LEU A 105 -9.18 -7.68 -27.79
CA LEU A 105 -8.39 -7.47 -29.00
C LEU A 105 -8.33 -8.74 -29.86
N THR A 106 -8.20 -9.93 -29.27
CA THR A 106 -8.27 -11.20 -30.03
C THR A 106 -9.56 -11.28 -30.83
N ALA A 107 -10.71 -11.00 -30.20
CA ALA A 107 -12.01 -11.06 -30.87
C ALA A 107 -12.13 -9.98 -31.97
N ALA A 108 -11.75 -8.74 -31.68
CA ALA A 108 -11.81 -7.65 -32.67
C ALA A 108 -10.90 -7.91 -33.87
N LEU A 109 -9.66 -8.36 -33.64
CA LEU A 109 -8.68 -8.63 -34.70
C LEU A 109 -9.06 -9.83 -35.56
N ALA A 110 -9.64 -10.87 -34.95
CA ALA A 110 -10.13 -12.04 -35.69
C ALA A 110 -11.21 -11.68 -36.73
N LEU A 111 -11.97 -10.61 -36.48
CA LEU A 111 -13.01 -10.10 -37.39
C LEU A 111 -12.52 -8.95 -38.30
N CYS A 112 -11.26 -8.50 -38.16
CA CYS A 112 -10.69 -7.39 -38.96
C CYS A 112 -10.05 -7.85 -40.27
N GLY A 113 -9.84 -9.14 -40.50
CA GLY A 113 -9.24 -9.67 -41.74
C GLY A 113 -7.77 -9.24 -41.92
N GLY A 114 -6.92 -9.52 -40.98
CA GLY A 114 -5.49 -9.22 -40.97
C GLY A 114 -4.65 -10.38 -40.41
N HIS A 115 -3.32 -10.16 -40.35
CA HIS A 115 -2.35 -11.10 -39.80
C HIS A 115 -1.77 -10.53 -38.52
N TYR A 116 -2.08 -11.12 -37.37
CA TYR A 116 -1.69 -10.57 -36.08
C TYR A 116 -1.10 -11.67 -35.16
N ARG A 117 -0.06 -11.32 -34.39
CA ARG A 117 0.47 -12.19 -33.33
C ARG A 117 0.24 -11.51 -32.00
N LEU A 118 -0.35 -12.25 -31.06
CA LEU A 118 -0.65 -11.77 -29.70
C LEU A 118 0.10 -12.63 -28.69
N SER A 119 0.85 -12.00 -27.81
CA SER A 119 1.59 -12.65 -26.74
C SER A 119 1.54 -11.85 -25.45
N GLY A 120 2.12 -12.39 -24.39
CA GLY A 120 2.23 -11.74 -23.09
C GLY A 120 3.33 -12.35 -22.23
N LEU A 121 3.29 -12.06 -20.94
CA LEU A 121 4.18 -12.67 -19.96
C LEU A 121 3.89 -14.18 -19.80
N PRO A 122 4.81 -14.98 -19.21
CA PRO A 122 4.61 -16.42 -19.02
C PRO A 122 3.25 -16.75 -18.38
N ARG A 123 2.82 -16.00 -17.37
CA ARG A 123 1.52 -16.19 -16.72
C ARG A 123 0.35 -16.00 -17.68
N MET A 124 0.42 -15.09 -18.67
CA MET A 124 -0.62 -14.93 -19.67
C MET A 124 -0.78 -16.22 -20.52
N HIS A 125 0.31 -16.96 -20.76
CA HIS A 125 0.30 -18.21 -21.51
C HIS A 125 -0.31 -19.38 -20.72
N GLU A 126 -0.60 -19.19 -19.44
CA GLU A 126 -1.31 -20.16 -18.58
C GLU A 126 -2.80 -19.81 -18.39
N ARG A 127 -3.23 -18.66 -18.87
CA ARG A 127 -4.62 -18.18 -18.73
C ARG A 127 -5.44 -18.61 -19.93
N PRO A 128 -6.58 -19.32 -19.72
CA PRO A 128 -7.35 -19.91 -20.81
C PRO A 128 -7.96 -18.85 -21.73
N ILE A 129 -8.04 -19.20 -23.04
CA ILE A 129 -8.70 -18.43 -24.10
C ILE A 129 -9.46 -19.35 -25.08
N GLY A 130 -9.43 -20.65 -24.87
CA GLY A 130 -9.97 -21.66 -25.78
C GLY A 130 -11.42 -21.40 -26.16
N ASP A 131 -12.31 -21.25 -25.20
CA ASP A 131 -13.75 -21.02 -25.45
C ASP A 131 -14.04 -19.80 -26.33
N LEU A 132 -13.20 -18.74 -26.21
CA LEU A 132 -13.31 -17.57 -27.10
C LEU A 132 -12.85 -17.93 -28.53
N VAL A 133 -11.73 -18.63 -28.66
CA VAL A 133 -11.19 -19.04 -29.98
C VAL A 133 -12.15 -19.98 -30.69
N ASP A 134 -12.77 -20.91 -29.97
CA ASP A 134 -13.76 -21.83 -30.52
C ASP A 134 -15.03 -21.10 -30.99
N ALA A 135 -15.46 -20.09 -30.24
CA ALA A 135 -16.58 -19.24 -30.66
C ALA A 135 -16.22 -18.41 -31.93
N LEU A 136 -14.99 -17.90 -32.03
CA LEU A 136 -14.52 -17.16 -33.22
C LEU A 136 -14.37 -18.10 -34.43
N ARG A 137 -13.94 -19.32 -34.24
CA ARG A 137 -13.83 -20.34 -35.31
C ARG A 137 -15.22 -20.72 -35.85
N GLN A 138 -16.29 -20.76 -35.04
CA GLN A 138 -17.66 -20.93 -35.51
C GLN A 138 -18.06 -19.82 -36.50
N LEU A 139 -17.55 -18.62 -36.35
CA LEU A 139 -17.75 -17.49 -37.25
C LEU A 139 -16.85 -17.54 -38.50
N GLY A 140 -15.93 -18.50 -38.62
CA GLY A 140 -15.01 -18.65 -39.72
C GLY A 140 -13.68 -17.88 -39.55
N ALA A 141 -13.35 -17.43 -38.36
CA ALA A 141 -12.05 -16.84 -38.06
C ALA A 141 -10.92 -17.89 -38.07
N ASP A 142 -9.73 -17.57 -38.60
CA ASP A 142 -8.52 -18.39 -38.52
C ASP A 142 -7.65 -17.91 -37.35
N VAL A 143 -7.82 -18.57 -36.21
CA VAL A 143 -7.04 -18.31 -34.98
C VAL A 143 -6.28 -19.58 -34.62
N ARG A 144 -4.96 -19.46 -34.48
CA ARG A 144 -4.04 -20.58 -34.20
C ARG A 144 -3.29 -20.36 -32.90
N TYR A 145 -3.09 -21.44 -32.16
CA TYR A 145 -2.22 -21.43 -30.99
C TYR A 145 -0.77 -21.64 -31.44
N LEU A 146 0.16 -20.84 -30.90
CA LEU A 146 1.58 -20.97 -31.24
C LEU A 146 2.36 -21.87 -30.28
N SER A 147 1.72 -22.31 -29.18
CA SER A 147 2.29 -23.20 -28.18
C SER A 147 1.24 -24.20 -27.73
N LYS A 148 0.64 -24.02 -26.57
CA LYS A 148 -0.34 -24.94 -25.97
C LYS A 148 -1.76 -24.65 -26.48
N GLU A 149 -2.49 -25.69 -26.91
CA GLU A 149 -3.91 -25.59 -27.31
C GLU A 149 -4.74 -24.99 -26.16
N GLY A 150 -5.62 -24.02 -26.50
CA GLY A 150 -6.47 -23.32 -25.54
C GLY A 150 -5.83 -22.13 -24.84
N TYR A 151 -4.55 -21.83 -25.13
CA TYR A 151 -3.78 -20.79 -24.42
C TYR A 151 -2.98 -19.88 -25.38
N PRO A 152 -2.73 -18.62 -25.03
CA PRO A 152 -1.78 -17.78 -25.76
C PRO A 152 -0.35 -18.41 -25.73
N PRO A 153 0.57 -18.01 -26.64
CA PRO A 153 0.43 -16.98 -27.65
C PRO A 153 -0.41 -17.44 -28.86
N LEU A 154 -0.99 -16.43 -29.56
CA LEU A 154 -1.91 -16.69 -30.67
C LEU A 154 -1.39 -16.06 -31.97
N GLU A 155 -1.70 -16.72 -33.08
CA GLU A 155 -1.61 -16.15 -34.42
C GLU A 155 -3.03 -16.05 -35.01
N ILE A 156 -3.39 -14.88 -35.49
CA ILE A 156 -4.65 -14.61 -36.19
C ILE A 156 -4.31 -14.38 -37.66
N ARG A 157 -5.01 -15.07 -38.55
CA ARG A 157 -4.87 -14.92 -40.00
C ARG A 157 -6.19 -14.47 -40.62
N PRO A 158 -6.17 -13.96 -41.87
CA PRO A 158 -7.39 -13.63 -42.59
C PRO A 158 -8.30 -14.86 -42.68
N GLY A 159 -9.43 -14.83 -42.04
CA GLY A 159 -10.45 -15.87 -42.06
C GLY A 159 -11.59 -15.56 -43.05
N ASN A 160 -12.43 -16.54 -43.34
CA ASN A 160 -13.64 -16.34 -44.14
C ASN A 160 -14.85 -16.19 -43.16
N ILE A 161 -15.11 -14.94 -42.76
CA ILE A 161 -16.15 -14.62 -41.79
C ILE A 161 -17.52 -14.86 -42.39
N ARG A 162 -18.22 -15.88 -41.85
CA ARG A 162 -19.52 -16.36 -42.31
C ARG A 162 -20.65 -15.65 -41.59
N ASP A 163 -21.82 -15.69 -42.22
CA ASP A 163 -23.07 -15.33 -41.56
C ASP A 163 -23.57 -16.56 -40.77
N ALA A 164 -23.10 -16.67 -39.54
CA ALA A 164 -23.46 -17.85 -38.74
C ALA A 164 -24.85 -17.73 -38.08
N GLY A 165 -25.43 -16.53 -38.03
CA GLY A 165 -26.69 -16.24 -37.32
C GLY A 165 -26.61 -16.47 -35.81
N LYS A 166 -25.91 -17.55 -35.42
CA LYS A 166 -25.74 -17.95 -34.02
C LYS A 166 -24.27 -18.35 -33.75
N VAL A 167 -23.79 -18.09 -32.53
CA VAL A 167 -22.49 -18.53 -32.00
C VAL A 167 -22.64 -18.96 -30.55
N ARG A 168 -21.97 -20.05 -30.17
CA ARG A 168 -21.99 -20.57 -28.81
C ARG A 168 -20.70 -20.26 -28.09
N VAL A 169 -20.81 -19.90 -26.80
CA VAL A 169 -19.66 -19.65 -25.92
C VAL A 169 -19.95 -20.19 -24.53
N SER A 170 -18.96 -20.81 -23.88
CA SER A 170 -19.06 -21.23 -22.48
C SER A 170 -19.13 -20.02 -21.54
N GLY A 171 -20.06 -20.07 -20.56
CA GLY A 171 -20.21 -19.08 -19.50
C GLY A 171 -19.44 -19.41 -18.21
N GLU A 172 -18.93 -20.63 -18.07
CA GLU A 172 -18.47 -21.19 -16.79
C GLU A 172 -17.02 -20.83 -16.44
N VAL A 173 -16.19 -20.48 -17.43
CA VAL A 173 -14.74 -20.22 -17.22
C VAL A 173 -14.47 -18.73 -17.03
N SER A 174 -15.00 -17.89 -17.92
CA SER A 174 -14.76 -16.44 -17.87
C SER A 174 -15.78 -15.64 -18.63
N SER A 175 -16.41 -14.67 -17.97
CA SER A 175 -17.29 -13.68 -18.62
C SER A 175 -16.56 -12.81 -19.67
N GLN A 176 -15.22 -12.80 -19.68
CA GLN A 176 -14.43 -12.04 -20.65
C GLN A 176 -14.56 -12.60 -22.08
N PHE A 177 -14.91 -13.87 -22.24
CA PHE A 177 -15.13 -14.45 -23.57
C PHE A 177 -16.40 -13.90 -24.21
N LEU A 178 -17.49 -13.88 -23.45
CA LEU A 178 -18.74 -13.27 -23.88
C LEU A 178 -18.55 -11.76 -24.14
N THR A 179 -17.91 -11.03 -23.23
CA THR A 179 -17.71 -9.56 -23.39
C THR A 179 -16.82 -9.23 -24.59
N ALA A 180 -15.83 -10.06 -24.91
CA ALA A 180 -15.00 -9.90 -26.11
C ALA A 180 -15.82 -10.07 -27.39
N LEU A 181 -16.68 -11.08 -27.47
CA LEU A 181 -17.58 -11.30 -28.61
C LEU A 181 -18.59 -10.14 -28.76
N LEU A 182 -19.23 -9.71 -27.65
CA LEU A 182 -20.17 -8.59 -27.66
C LEU A 182 -19.55 -7.33 -28.30
N MET A 183 -18.34 -6.93 -27.90
CA MET A 183 -17.66 -5.75 -28.42
C MET A 183 -17.16 -5.92 -29.87
N ALA A 184 -16.86 -7.14 -30.30
CA ALA A 184 -16.30 -7.38 -31.64
C ALA A 184 -17.36 -7.61 -32.74
N LEU A 185 -18.48 -8.27 -32.42
CA LEU A 185 -19.48 -8.67 -33.40
C LEU A 185 -20.12 -7.52 -34.21
N PRO A 186 -20.29 -6.28 -33.69
CA PRO A 186 -20.73 -5.14 -34.49
C PRO A 186 -19.86 -4.88 -35.72
N LEU A 187 -18.58 -5.31 -35.71
CA LEU A 187 -17.69 -5.19 -36.89
C LEU A 187 -18.15 -6.00 -38.10
N THR A 188 -18.92 -7.06 -37.89
CA THR A 188 -19.43 -7.90 -38.99
C THR A 188 -20.55 -7.22 -39.75
N GLY A 189 -21.27 -6.27 -39.12
CA GLY A 189 -22.47 -5.65 -39.65
C GLY A 189 -23.68 -6.60 -39.79
N LYS A 190 -23.58 -7.83 -39.31
CA LYS A 190 -24.60 -8.89 -39.42
C LYS A 190 -25.31 -9.09 -38.09
N GLN A 191 -26.59 -9.46 -38.13
CA GLN A 191 -27.26 -9.88 -36.92
C GLN A 191 -26.67 -11.20 -36.43
N THR A 192 -26.21 -11.22 -35.17
CA THR A 192 -25.64 -12.42 -34.59
C THR A 192 -26.16 -12.61 -33.17
N THR A 193 -26.59 -13.84 -32.85
CA THR A 193 -27.04 -14.21 -31.52
C THR A 193 -25.95 -15.07 -30.84
N ILE A 194 -25.46 -14.63 -29.67
CA ILE A 194 -24.56 -15.40 -28.82
C ILE A 194 -25.41 -16.23 -27.86
N GLU A 195 -25.27 -17.55 -27.91
CA GLU A 195 -25.87 -18.48 -26.93
C GLU A 195 -24.80 -18.85 -25.89
N VAL A 196 -25.10 -18.59 -24.62
CA VAL A 196 -24.22 -18.95 -23.50
C VAL A 196 -24.53 -20.38 -23.08
N VAL A 197 -23.53 -21.22 -23.07
CA VAL A 197 -23.61 -22.62 -22.63
C VAL A 197 -23.16 -22.70 -21.17
N GLY A 198 -23.94 -23.37 -20.33
CA GLY A 198 -23.71 -23.45 -18.89
C GLY A 198 -24.08 -22.16 -18.15
N ASP A 199 -23.67 -22.08 -16.89
CA ASP A 199 -23.96 -20.93 -16.04
C ASP A 199 -22.98 -19.79 -16.28
N LEU A 200 -23.53 -18.60 -16.57
CA LEU A 200 -22.71 -17.39 -16.75
C LEU A 200 -22.20 -16.88 -15.40
N ILE A 201 -20.89 -16.94 -15.23
CA ILE A 201 -20.21 -16.37 -14.06
C ILE A 201 -19.89 -14.88 -14.24
N SER A 202 -19.69 -14.17 -13.13
CA SER A 202 -19.24 -12.76 -13.13
C SER A 202 -20.12 -11.85 -14.00
N LYS A 203 -21.43 -12.03 -13.94
CA LYS A 203 -22.47 -11.27 -14.69
C LYS A 203 -22.30 -9.76 -14.66
N PRO A 204 -21.86 -9.11 -13.55
CA PRO A 204 -21.68 -7.66 -13.51
C PRO A 204 -20.68 -7.12 -14.54
N TYR A 205 -19.66 -7.87 -14.94
CA TYR A 205 -18.72 -7.42 -15.99
C TYR A 205 -19.33 -7.45 -17.39
N VAL A 206 -20.30 -8.33 -17.62
CA VAL A 206 -21.10 -8.32 -18.85
C VAL A 206 -22.00 -7.09 -18.85
N GLU A 207 -22.62 -6.76 -17.72
CA GLU A 207 -23.49 -5.58 -17.57
C GLU A 207 -22.72 -4.28 -17.86
N ILE A 208 -21.46 -4.14 -17.35
CA ILE A 208 -20.58 -3.01 -17.69
C ILE A 208 -20.42 -2.91 -19.21
N THR A 209 -20.18 -4.04 -19.88
CA THR A 209 -19.98 -4.07 -21.35
C THR A 209 -21.22 -3.62 -22.09
N LEU A 210 -22.40 -4.14 -21.72
CA LEU A 210 -23.68 -3.79 -22.35
C LEU A 210 -24.00 -2.30 -22.19
N LYS A 211 -23.82 -1.74 -20.98
CA LYS A 211 -24.04 -0.32 -20.72
C LYS A 211 -23.05 0.58 -21.48
N LEU A 212 -21.80 0.18 -21.60
CA LEU A 212 -20.83 0.93 -22.39
C LEU A 212 -21.13 0.84 -23.90
N MET A 213 -21.48 -0.34 -24.41
CA MET A 213 -21.89 -0.49 -25.83
C MET A 213 -23.10 0.38 -26.16
N ALA A 214 -24.09 0.47 -25.28
CA ALA A 214 -25.25 1.36 -25.43
C ALA A 214 -24.82 2.84 -25.50
N ARG A 215 -23.88 3.29 -24.65
CA ARG A 215 -23.30 4.65 -24.71
C ARG A 215 -22.61 4.94 -26.05
N PHE A 216 -22.04 3.91 -26.69
CA PHE A 216 -21.46 4.01 -28.05
C PHE A 216 -22.47 3.69 -29.16
N GLY A 217 -23.79 3.66 -28.86
CA GLY A 217 -24.87 3.54 -29.83
C GLY A 217 -25.21 2.12 -30.29
N VAL A 218 -24.72 1.08 -29.58
CA VAL A 218 -25.02 -0.32 -29.89
C VAL A 218 -25.80 -0.94 -28.74
N GLU A 219 -27.11 -1.13 -28.96
CA GLU A 219 -27.99 -1.80 -28.01
C GLU A 219 -28.09 -3.30 -28.29
N VAL A 220 -27.76 -4.13 -27.33
CA VAL A 220 -27.83 -5.58 -27.40
C VAL A 220 -29.13 -6.06 -26.78
N ARG A 221 -29.90 -6.85 -27.53
CA ARG A 221 -31.08 -7.52 -26.99
C ARG A 221 -30.69 -8.78 -26.26
N ARG A 222 -31.26 -9.04 -25.08
CA ARG A 222 -30.95 -10.26 -24.34
C ARG A 222 -32.20 -11.00 -23.85
N ALA A 223 -32.13 -12.33 -23.80
CA ALA A 223 -33.07 -13.19 -23.12
C ALA A 223 -32.38 -13.76 -21.85
N GLY A 224 -32.68 -13.14 -20.71
CA GLY A 224 -31.97 -13.47 -19.46
C GLY A 224 -30.46 -13.31 -19.56
N TRP A 225 -29.75 -14.35 -19.15
CA TRP A 225 -28.26 -14.43 -19.21
C TRP A 225 -27.78 -15.53 -20.17
N SER A 226 -28.69 -16.17 -20.88
CA SER A 226 -28.38 -17.29 -21.78
C SER A 226 -28.27 -16.88 -23.25
N SER A 227 -28.80 -15.72 -23.66
CA SER A 227 -28.79 -15.31 -25.07
C SER A 227 -28.63 -13.79 -25.22
N PHE A 228 -27.78 -13.37 -26.18
CA PHE A 228 -27.47 -11.96 -26.48
C PHE A 228 -27.49 -11.77 -28.00
N THR A 229 -28.34 -10.90 -28.51
CA THR A 229 -28.48 -10.64 -29.94
C THR A 229 -27.96 -9.25 -30.30
N ILE A 230 -26.92 -9.19 -31.11
CA ILE A 230 -26.39 -7.97 -31.73
C ILE A 230 -27.18 -7.67 -33.00
N PRO A 231 -27.75 -6.46 -33.15
CA PRO A 231 -28.55 -6.09 -34.33
C PRO A 231 -27.68 -6.05 -35.61
N ALA A 232 -28.31 -6.27 -36.76
CA ALA A 232 -27.67 -6.03 -38.06
C ALA A 232 -27.40 -4.53 -38.28
N ALA A 233 -26.40 -4.22 -39.10
CA ALA A 233 -26.00 -2.88 -39.50
C ALA A 233 -25.66 -1.90 -38.36
N CYS A 234 -25.56 -2.39 -37.10
CA CYS A 234 -25.12 -1.56 -35.99
C CYS A 234 -23.62 -1.22 -36.09
N ARG A 235 -23.26 -0.04 -35.62
CA ARG A 235 -21.85 0.45 -35.58
C ARG A 235 -21.66 1.31 -34.35
N PHE A 236 -20.46 1.29 -33.81
CA PHE A 236 -20.11 2.20 -32.71
C PHE A 236 -19.96 3.63 -33.20
N HIS A 237 -20.50 4.57 -32.43
CA HIS A 237 -20.40 6.00 -32.61
C HIS A 237 -19.82 6.62 -31.33
N SER A 238 -18.95 7.59 -31.49
CA SER A 238 -18.42 8.32 -30.33
C SER A 238 -19.56 9.06 -29.60
N PRO A 239 -19.63 8.98 -28.27
CA PRO A 239 -20.52 9.82 -27.47
C PRO A 239 -20.01 11.26 -27.31
N GLY A 240 -18.88 11.64 -27.96
CA GLY A 240 -18.19 12.90 -27.77
C GLY A 240 -17.26 12.83 -26.56
N GLU A 241 -17.80 12.78 -25.37
CA GLU A 241 -17.07 12.69 -24.11
C GLU A 241 -17.55 11.50 -23.27
N ILE A 242 -16.61 10.86 -22.56
CA ILE A 242 -16.94 9.77 -21.63
C ILE A 242 -16.04 9.82 -20.39
N PHE A 243 -16.64 9.70 -19.22
CA PHE A 243 -15.93 9.61 -17.94
C PHE A 243 -15.75 8.15 -17.53
N VAL A 244 -14.55 7.79 -17.15
CA VAL A 244 -14.26 6.51 -16.51
C VAL A 244 -14.53 6.64 -15.02
N GLU A 245 -15.45 5.82 -14.50
CA GLU A 245 -15.71 5.78 -13.05
C GLU A 245 -14.48 5.33 -12.29
N GLY A 246 -14.37 5.76 -11.02
CA GLY A 246 -13.38 5.22 -10.09
C GLY A 246 -13.54 3.71 -9.92
N ASP A 247 -12.44 3.00 -9.65
CA ASP A 247 -12.46 1.54 -9.55
C ASP A 247 -13.19 1.05 -8.29
N ALA A 248 -14.36 0.45 -8.45
CA ALA A 248 -15.16 -0.08 -7.33
C ALA A 248 -14.45 -1.25 -6.62
N SER A 249 -13.64 -2.05 -7.33
CA SER A 249 -12.79 -3.05 -6.68
C SER A 249 -11.71 -2.36 -5.82
N GLY A 250 -11.10 -1.28 -6.33
CA GLY A 250 -10.15 -0.44 -5.59
C GLY A 250 -10.78 0.20 -4.35
N ALA A 251 -12.06 0.61 -4.44
CA ALA A 251 -12.82 1.13 -3.30
C ALA A 251 -12.88 0.15 -2.12
N SER A 252 -12.94 -1.16 -2.39
CA SER A 252 -13.14 -2.18 -1.36
C SER A 252 -12.08 -2.15 -0.27
N TYR A 253 -10.82 -1.90 -0.62
CA TYR A 253 -9.71 -1.86 0.34
C TYR A 253 -9.87 -0.71 1.35
N PHE A 254 -10.24 0.46 0.86
CA PHE A 254 -10.41 1.65 1.69
C PHE A 254 -11.71 1.61 2.51
N LEU A 255 -12.78 1.08 1.95
CA LEU A 255 -14.03 0.87 2.69
C LEU A 255 -13.85 -0.16 3.81
N ALA A 256 -13.13 -1.27 3.53
CA ALA A 256 -12.75 -2.23 4.56
C ALA A 256 -11.85 -1.59 5.62
N ALA A 257 -10.88 -0.75 5.22
CA ALA A 257 -10.04 -0.01 6.16
C ALA A 257 -10.88 0.86 7.12
N GLY A 258 -11.89 1.57 6.60
CA GLY A 258 -12.82 2.36 7.42
C GLY A 258 -13.66 1.51 8.37
N ALA A 259 -14.12 0.34 7.93
CA ALA A 259 -14.89 -0.59 8.75
C ALA A 259 -14.05 -1.28 9.85
N ILE A 260 -12.75 -1.50 9.60
CA ILE A 260 -11.82 -2.11 10.55
C ILE A 260 -11.26 -1.05 11.50
N GLY A 261 -10.73 0.06 10.96
CA GLY A 261 -9.98 1.08 11.68
C GLY A 261 -10.83 2.25 12.21
N GLY A 262 -12.15 2.09 12.35
CA GLY A 262 -13.06 3.08 12.95
C GLY A 262 -13.75 3.99 11.95
N GLY A 263 -13.05 4.51 10.98
CA GLY A 263 -13.56 5.47 9.99
C GLY A 263 -13.79 6.90 10.56
N PRO A 264 -14.42 7.82 9.80
CA PRO A 264 -14.92 7.61 8.43
C PRO A 264 -13.81 7.52 7.38
N VAL A 265 -13.91 6.57 6.47
CA VAL A 265 -13.12 6.57 5.23
C VAL A 265 -14.08 6.75 4.06
N ARG A 266 -13.87 7.83 3.30
CA ARG A 266 -14.67 8.18 2.13
C ARG A 266 -13.85 7.99 0.85
N VAL A 267 -14.41 7.23 -0.09
CA VAL A 267 -13.89 7.10 -1.45
C VAL A 267 -14.75 7.90 -2.42
N GLU A 268 -14.11 8.64 -3.33
CA GLU A 268 -14.76 9.45 -4.36
C GLU A 268 -14.46 8.88 -5.76
N GLY A 269 -15.37 9.09 -6.71
CA GLY A 269 -15.27 8.57 -8.09
C GLY A 269 -16.16 7.35 -8.35
N VAL A 270 -16.78 6.77 -7.33
CA VAL A 270 -17.72 5.66 -7.41
C VAL A 270 -18.83 5.85 -6.37
N GLY A 271 -20.05 5.50 -6.68
CA GLY A 271 -21.19 5.68 -5.77
C GLY A 271 -22.41 4.90 -6.20
N ARG A 272 -23.61 5.34 -5.77
CA ARG A 272 -24.89 4.66 -5.98
C ARG A 272 -25.19 4.37 -7.44
N ASN A 273 -24.79 5.26 -8.35
CA ASN A 273 -25.09 5.17 -9.78
C ASN A 273 -24.03 4.43 -10.60
N SER A 274 -23.06 3.77 -9.93
CA SER A 274 -22.00 3.02 -10.61
C SER A 274 -22.53 1.88 -11.46
N ILE A 275 -21.94 1.70 -12.63
CA ILE A 275 -22.22 0.54 -13.50
C ILE A 275 -21.45 -0.71 -13.06
N GLN A 276 -20.56 -0.59 -12.07
CA GLN A 276 -19.68 -1.67 -11.61
C GLN A 276 -20.35 -2.50 -10.53
N GLY A 277 -20.35 -3.84 -10.69
CA GLY A 277 -20.94 -4.76 -9.72
C GLY A 277 -20.26 -4.73 -8.35
N ASP A 278 -18.95 -4.47 -8.32
CA ASP A 278 -18.14 -4.45 -7.10
C ASP A 278 -18.56 -3.32 -6.12
N VAL A 279 -19.39 -2.36 -6.54
CA VAL A 279 -20.04 -1.39 -5.64
C VAL A 279 -20.86 -2.09 -4.54
N ASN A 280 -21.38 -3.30 -4.82
CA ASN A 280 -22.11 -4.12 -3.86
C ASN A 280 -21.26 -4.61 -2.68
N PHE A 281 -19.94 -4.46 -2.73
CA PHE A 281 -19.05 -4.65 -1.58
C PHE A 281 -19.52 -3.81 -0.38
N ALA A 282 -19.96 -2.58 -0.62
CA ALA A 282 -20.50 -1.70 0.41
C ALA A 282 -21.74 -2.30 1.10
N THR A 283 -22.62 -2.96 0.33
CA THR A 283 -23.81 -3.64 0.86
C THR A 283 -23.42 -4.86 1.72
N VAL A 284 -22.44 -5.64 1.27
CA VAL A 284 -21.92 -6.79 2.05
C VAL A 284 -21.31 -6.29 3.35
N LEU A 285 -20.50 -5.23 3.29
CA LEU A 285 -19.86 -4.66 4.46
C LEU A 285 -20.88 -4.10 5.47
N ALA A 286 -21.99 -3.50 4.98
CA ALA A 286 -23.12 -3.09 5.81
C ALA A 286 -23.81 -4.30 6.49
N GLY A 287 -23.97 -5.41 5.76
CA GLY A 287 -24.45 -6.69 6.32
C GLY A 287 -23.57 -7.26 7.43
N MET A 288 -22.26 -7.01 7.37
CA MET A 288 -21.31 -7.33 8.44
C MET A 288 -21.39 -6.35 9.63
N GLY A 289 -22.24 -5.33 9.56
CA GLY A 289 -22.49 -4.38 10.63
C GLY A 289 -21.73 -3.06 10.53
N ALA A 290 -20.93 -2.85 9.48
CA ALA A 290 -20.29 -1.56 9.22
C ALA A 290 -21.37 -0.51 8.88
N ARG A 291 -21.09 0.74 9.22
CA ARG A 291 -21.96 1.87 8.87
C ARG A 291 -21.52 2.42 7.51
N ILE A 292 -22.43 2.37 6.54
CA ILE A 292 -22.17 2.78 5.16
C ILE A 292 -23.10 3.94 4.78
N ASP A 293 -22.50 5.01 4.30
CA ASP A 293 -23.21 6.12 3.64
C ASP A 293 -22.80 6.17 2.16
N MET A 294 -23.76 6.43 1.27
CA MET A 294 -23.52 6.40 -0.17
C MET A 294 -24.22 7.56 -0.89
N GLY A 295 -23.45 8.37 -1.60
CA GLY A 295 -23.92 9.39 -2.52
C GLY A 295 -23.89 8.92 -3.96
N GLU A 296 -24.10 9.85 -4.90
CA GLU A 296 -24.07 9.53 -6.34
C GLU A 296 -22.68 9.12 -6.83
N ASN A 297 -21.62 9.76 -6.31
CA ASN A 297 -20.24 9.60 -6.75
C ASN A 297 -19.25 9.39 -5.59
N TRP A 298 -19.73 8.93 -4.43
CA TRP A 298 -18.90 8.63 -3.26
C TRP A 298 -19.54 7.56 -2.39
N ILE A 299 -18.69 6.86 -1.63
CA ILE A 299 -19.09 5.88 -0.60
C ILE A 299 -18.23 6.14 0.64
N GLU A 300 -18.84 6.08 1.82
CA GLU A 300 -18.16 6.24 3.11
C GLU A 300 -18.44 5.04 4.02
N ALA A 301 -17.39 4.52 4.65
CA ALA A 301 -17.49 3.41 5.59
C ALA A 301 -16.92 3.77 6.96
N ARG A 302 -17.58 3.25 8.00
CA ARG A 302 -17.18 3.34 9.41
C ARG A 302 -17.37 1.98 10.09
N ALA A 303 -16.63 1.76 11.18
CA ALA A 303 -16.80 0.58 12.01
C ALA A 303 -18.24 0.43 12.52
N PRO A 304 -18.63 -0.79 12.94
CA PRO A 304 -19.87 -1.00 13.67
C PRO A 304 -20.00 -0.04 14.87
N ALA A 305 -21.23 0.36 15.19
CA ALA A 305 -21.47 1.23 16.35
C ALA A 305 -21.09 0.55 17.68
N LYS A 306 -21.18 -0.77 17.73
CA LYS A 306 -20.78 -1.60 18.89
C LYS A 306 -20.26 -2.95 18.40
N GLY A 307 -19.27 -3.50 19.09
CA GLY A 307 -18.72 -4.83 18.83
C GLY A 307 -17.81 -4.89 17.60
N ARG A 308 -17.62 -6.09 17.08
CA ARG A 308 -16.80 -6.41 15.91
C ARG A 308 -17.67 -6.53 14.65
N LEU A 309 -17.02 -6.61 13.51
CA LEU A 309 -17.69 -7.02 12.26
C LEU A 309 -18.25 -8.43 12.42
N LYS A 310 -19.42 -8.69 11.86
CA LYS A 310 -20.08 -9.99 11.93
C LYS A 310 -19.47 -10.95 10.90
N ALA A 311 -19.34 -12.22 11.31
CA ALA A 311 -19.02 -13.30 10.39
C ALA A 311 -20.14 -13.49 9.35
N PHE A 312 -19.77 -14.06 8.18
CA PHE A 312 -20.68 -14.24 7.06
C PHE A 312 -20.53 -15.60 6.36
N ASP A 313 -21.56 -16.03 5.66
CA ASP A 313 -21.54 -17.13 4.68
C ASP A 313 -22.26 -16.64 3.41
N LEU A 314 -21.51 -16.32 2.34
CA LEU A 314 -22.03 -15.62 1.18
C LEU A 314 -21.57 -16.23 -0.14
N ASP A 315 -22.47 -16.19 -1.13
CA ASP A 315 -22.14 -16.36 -2.54
C ASP A 315 -21.59 -15.03 -3.09
N LEU A 316 -20.34 -15.05 -3.52
CA LEU A 316 -19.62 -13.83 -3.93
C LEU A 316 -19.32 -13.77 -5.44
N ASN A 317 -19.99 -14.58 -6.25
CA ASN A 317 -19.83 -14.58 -7.71
C ASN A 317 -20.15 -13.21 -8.33
N HIS A 318 -21.01 -12.42 -7.67
CA HIS A 318 -21.41 -11.09 -8.13
C HIS A 318 -20.40 -9.97 -7.84
N ILE A 319 -19.40 -10.19 -6.97
CA ILE A 319 -18.30 -9.25 -6.66
C ILE A 319 -16.93 -9.96 -6.60
N PRO A 320 -16.56 -10.72 -7.65
CA PRO A 320 -15.48 -11.72 -7.55
C PRO A 320 -14.11 -11.11 -7.26
N ASP A 321 -13.87 -9.87 -7.64
CA ASP A 321 -12.59 -9.21 -7.40
C ASP A 321 -12.57 -8.52 -6.02
N ALA A 322 -13.67 -7.90 -5.57
CA ALA A 322 -13.77 -7.31 -4.23
C ALA A 322 -13.91 -8.36 -3.12
N ALA A 323 -14.30 -9.59 -3.45
CA ALA A 323 -14.39 -10.70 -2.50
C ALA A 323 -13.04 -11.04 -1.84
N MET A 324 -11.90 -10.78 -2.49
CA MET A 324 -10.58 -10.95 -1.88
C MET A 324 -10.39 -10.03 -0.66
N THR A 325 -10.92 -8.81 -0.74
CA THR A 325 -10.90 -7.88 0.39
C THR A 325 -11.73 -8.44 1.56
N LEU A 326 -12.88 -9.09 1.29
CA LEU A 326 -13.70 -9.74 2.34
C LEU A 326 -12.95 -10.88 3.01
N ALA A 327 -12.13 -11.63 2.30
CA ALA A 327 -11.34 -12.72 2.89
C ALA A 327 -10.37 -12.19 3.97
N VAL A 328 -9.71 -11.06 3.72
CA VAL A 328 -8.86 -10.42 4.74
C VAL A 328 -9.70 -9.71 5.81
N THR A 329 -10.83 -9.09 5.44
CA THR A 329 -11.76 -8.46 6.40
C THR A 329 -12.31 -9.48 7.40
N ALA A 330 -12.46 -10.76 7.00
CA ALA A 330 -12.89 -11.86 7.87
C ALA A 330 -11.97 -12.07 9.10
N LEU A 331 -10.70 -11.67 9.05
CA LEU A 331 -9.79 -11.68 10.20
C LEU A 331 -10.28 -10.81 11.37
N PHE A 332 -11.10 -9.81 11.07
CA PHE A 332 -11.64 -8.84 12.02
C PHE A 332 -13.10 -9.12 12.42
N ALA A 333 -13.66 -10.23 11.93
CA ALA A 333 -15.01 -10.66 12.25
C ALA A 333 -15.09 -11.37 13.61
N ASP A 334 -16.31 -11.52 14.14
CA ASP A 334 -16.62 -12.12 15.43
C ASP A 334 -16.66 -13.67 15.39
N GLY A 335 -16.49 -14.29 14.20
CA GLY A 335 -16.55 -15.73 14.02
C GLY A 335 -16.05 -16.20 12.66
N ARG A 336 -16.29 -17.48 12.37
CA ARG A 336 -15.93 -18.12 11.10
C ARG A 336 -16.75 -17.55 9.96
N SER A 337 -16.07 -17.05 8.94
CA SER A 337 -16.68 -16.55 7.69
C SER A 337 -16.42 -17.52 6.52
N ARG A 338 -17.37 -17.60 5.57
CA ARG A 338 -17.27 -18.45 4.39
C ARG A 338 -17.59 -17.67 3.12
N LEU A 339 -16.66 -17.74 2.17
CA LEU A 339 -16.78 -17.21 0.81
C LEU A 339 -17.08 -18.38 -0.12
N ARG A 340 -18.18 -18.33 -0.87
CA ARG A 340 -18.59 -19.40 -1.81
C ARG A 340 -18.67 -18.90 -3.24
N ASN A 341 -18.65 -19.85 -4.18
CA ASN A 341 -18.80 -19.61 -5.62
C ASN A 341 -17.70 -18.72 -6.20
N ILE A 342 -16.46 -18.98 -5.79
CA ILE A 342 -15.25 -18.26 -6.19
C ILE A 342 -14.28 -19.10 -7.05
N ALA A 343 -14.77 -20.17 -7.72
CA ALA A 343 -13.95 -21.05 -8.57
C ALA A 343 -13.13 -20.27 -9.63
N SER A 344 -13.68 -19.16 -10.13
CA SER A 344 -12.99 -18.31 -11.10
C SER A 344 -11.66 -17.72 -10.61
N TRP A 345 -11.41 -17.71 -9.30
CA TRP A 345 -10.16 -17.24 -8.71
C TRP A 345 -8.94 -18.09 -9.10
N ARG A 346 -9.14 -19.36 -9.42
CA ARG A 346 -8.03 -20.27 -9.77
C ARG A 346 -7.34 -19.93 -11.11
N VAL A 347 -8.05 -19.23 -11.99
CA VAL A 347 -7.58 -18.89 -13.36
C VAL A 347 -7.34 -17.40 -13.58
N LYS A 348 -7.18 -16.65 -12.49
CA LYS A 348 -6.87 -15.20 -12.52
C LYS A 348 -5.34 -14.97 -12.63
N GLU A 349 -4.86 -13.86 -12.08
CA GLU A 349 -3.45 -13.48 -12.04
C GLU A 349 -2.58 -14.54 -11.36
N THR A 350 -3.11 -15.16 -10.32
CA THR A 350 -2.59 -16.37 -9.66
C THR A 350 -3.74 -17.32 -9.35
N ASP A 351 -3.47 -18.52 -8.80
CA ASP A 351 -4.50 -19.29 -8.08
C ASP A 351 -4.79 -18.58 -6.75
N ARG A 352 -5.76 -17.66 -6.79
CA ARG A 352 -6.12 -16.80 -5.65
C ARG A 352 -6.65 -17.55 -4.45
N ILE A 353 -7.28 -18.74 -4.66
CA ILE A 353 -7.76 -19.56 -3.53
C ILE A 353 -6.56 -20.07 -2.74
N ALA A 354 -5.61 -20.71 -3.42
CA ALA A 354 -4.41 -21.24 -2.78
C ALA A 354 -3.52 -20.14 -2.16
N ALA A 355 -3.32 -19.03 -2.90
CA ALA A 355 -2.53 -17.89 -2.43
C ALA A 355 -3.16 -17.26 -1.17
N MET A 356 -4.45 -16.92 -1.19
CA MET A 356 -5.16 -16.35 -0.04
C MET A 356 -5.13 -17.28 1.16
N ALA A 357 -5.37 -18.58 0.97
CA ALA A 357 -5.33 -19.56 2.06
C ALA A 357 -3.94 -19.61 2.72
N THR A 358 -2.89 -19.62 1.90
CA THR A 358 -1.50 -19.64 2.37
C THR A 358 -1.17 -18.41 3.18
N GLU A 359 -1.47 -17.22 2.66
CA GLU A 359 -1.09 -15.97 3.30
C GLU A 359 -1.95 -15.66 4.54
N LEU A 360 -3.24 -16.03 4.54
CA LEU A 360 -4.10 -15.91 5.71
C LEU A 360 -3.63 -16.80 6.87
N ARG A 361 -3.09 -17.99 6.59
CA ARG A 361 -2.50 -18.86 7.64
C ARG A 361 -1.26 -18.21 8.26
N LYS A 362 -0.42 -17.51 7.48
CA LYS A 362 0.76 -16.80 8.01
C LYS A 362 0.38 -15.71 9.02
N VAL A 363 -0.75 -15.05 8.83
CA VAL A 363 -1.24 -14.02 9.76
C VAL A 363 -2.04 -14.58 10.94
N GLY A 364 -2.09 -15.90 11.09
CA GLY A 364 -2.64 -16.60 12.26
C GLY A 364 -4.07 -17.10 12.11
N ALA A 365 -4.70 -16.98 10.94
CA ALA A 365 -6.03 -17.52 10.70
C ALA A 365 -6.03 -19.04 10.52
N THR A 366 -7.12 -19.69 10.91
CA THR A 366 -7.41 -21.07 10.49
C THR A 366 -8.22 -21.01 9.20
N VAL A 367 -7.69 -21.64 8.13
CA VAL A 367 -8.29 -21.56 6.79
C VAL A 367 -8.54 -22.96 6.24
N GLU A 368 -9.79 -23.19 5.82
CA GLU A 368 -10.23 -24.33 5.03
C GLU A 368 -10.48 -23.86 3.60
N GLU A 369 -9.92 -24.55 2.63
CA GLU A 369 -10.06 -24.23 1.21
C GLU A 369 -10.65 -25.39 0.42
N GLY A 370 -11.47 -25.09 -0.58
CA GLY A 370 -12.05 -26.07 -1.50
C GLY A 370 -11.90 -25.65 -2.95
N GLY A 371 -12.61 -26.34 -3.84
CA GLY A 371 -12.58 -26.06 -5.28
C GLY A 371 -13.05 -24.63 -5.61
N ASP A 372 -14.06 -24.15 -4.90
CA ASP A 372 -14.78 -22.91 -5.15
C ASP A 372 -15.08 -22.10 -3.88
N TYR A 373 -14.44 -22.40 -2.75
CA TYR A 373 -14.70 -21.70 -1.49
C TYR A 373 -13.46 -21.52 -0.63
N LEU A 374 -13.55 -20.56 0.29
CA LEU A 374 -12.67 -20.37 1.44
C LEU A 374 -13.52 -20.20 2.71
N ALA A 375 -13.16 -20.90 3.79
CA ALA A 375 -13.71 -20.64 5.10
C ALA A 375 -12.58 -20.21 6.05
N ILE A 376 -12.78 -19.08 6.72
CA ILE A 376 -11.74 -18.37 7.46
C ILE A 376 -12.22 -18.17 8.90
N THR A 377 -11.47 -18.70 9.86
CA THR A 377 -11.67 -18.46 11.28
C THR A 377 -10.58 -17.52 11.80
N PRO A 378 -10.94 -16.35 12.35
CA PRO A 378 -9.96 -15.43 12.93
C PRO A 378 -9.11 -16.09 14.02
N PRO A 379 -7.90 -15.55 14.33
CA PRO A 379 -7.10 -16.05 15.45
C PRO A 379 -7.86 -15.98 16.79
N HIS A 380 -7.78 -17.04 17.61
CA HIS A 380 -8.49 -17.15 18.89
C HIS A 380 -8.16 -16.01 19.87
N SER A 381 -6.94 -15.51 19.87
CA SER A 381 -6.49 -14.42 20.75
C SER A 381 -6.82 -13.03 20.24
N SER A 382 -7.50 -12.88 19.10
CA SER A 382 -7.66 -11.62 18.36
C SER A 382 -6.32 -10.93 18.03
N ARG A 383 -5.21 -11.65 18.15
CA ARG A 383 -3.86 -11.15 17.83
C ARG A 383 -3.40 -11.78 16.54
N LEU A 384 -3.27 -10.94 15.54
CA LEU A 384 -2.63 -11.30 14.27
C LEU A 384 -1.13 -11.54 14.50
N THR A 385 -0.50 -12.35 13.63
CA THR A 385 0.94 -12.62 13.70
C THR A 385 1.72 -11.35 13.30
N PRO A 386 2.54 -10.79 14.19
CA PRO A 386 3.36 -9.62 13.85
C PRO A 386 4.43 -9.98 12.82
N HIS A 387 4.78 -8.99 11.97
CA HIS A 387 5.84 -9.11 10.96
C HIS A 387 5.67 -10.30 10.00
N ALA A 388 4.41 -10.75 9.78
CA ALA A 388 4.14 -11.75 8.77
C ALA A 388 4.60 -11.26 7.40
N SER A 389 5.35 -12.11 6.69
CA SER A 389 5.87 -11.78 5.35
C SER A 389 4.92 -12.34 4.29
N ILE A 390 4.27 -11.45 3.57
CA ILE A 390 3.22 -11.74 2.58
C ILE A 390 3.82 -11.80 1.18
N GLU A 391 3.65 -12.92 0.52
CA GLU A 391 3.95 -13.07 -0.89
C GLU A 391 2.78 -12.58 -1.75
N THR A 392 3.06 -11.79 -2.76
CA THR A 392 2.03 -11.20 -3.62
C THR A 392 1.72 -12.03 -4.86
N TYR A 393 2.60 -12.95 -5.24
CA TYR A 393 2.41 -13.81 -6.42
C TYR A 393 2.19 -13.01 -7.72
N ASP A 394 2.83 -11.84 -7.85
CA ASP A 394 2.60 -10.87 -8.94
C ASP A 394 1.10 -10.50 -9.11
N ASP A 395 0.33 -10.58 -8.02
CA ASP A 395 -1.08 -10.19 -7.98
C ASP A 395 -1.28 -8.96 -7.09
N HIS A 396 -1.57 -7.84 -7.73
CA HIS A 396 -1.82 -6.55 -7.09
C HIS A 396 -2.89 -6.61 -5.99
N ARG A 397 -3.90 -7.51 -6.12
CA ARG A 397 -4.96 -7.63 -5.11
C ARG A 397 -4.46 -8.31 -3.85
N MET A 398 -3.51 -9.23 -3.94
CA MET A 398 -2.86 -9.81 -2.76
C MET A 398 -2.20 -8.70 -1.94
N ALA A 399 -1.36 -7.88 -2.57
CA ALA A 399 -0.67 -6.77 -1.91
C ALA A 399 -1.66 -5.80 -1.22
N MET A 400 -2.70 -5.37 -1.96
CA MET A 400 -3.66 -4.39 -1.46
C MET A 400 -4.59 -4.94 -0.37
N CYS A 401 -5.04 -6.20 -0.48
CA CYS A 401 -5.85 -6.84 0.55
C CYS A 401 -5.08 -7.02 1.85
N PHE A 402 -3.85 -7.55 1.78
CA PHE A 402 -3.07 -7.84 2.97
C PHE A 402 -2.51 -6.59 3.65
N ALA A 403 -2.52 -5.41 3.00
CA ALA A 403 -2.27 -4.13 3.67
C ALA A 403 -3.22 -3.90 4.85
N LEU A 404 -4.47 -4.41 4.78
CA LEU A 404 -5.46 -4.29 5.84
C LEU A 404 -5.05 -5.00 7.15
N VAL A 405 -4.16 -6.01 7.08
CA VAL A 405 -3.64 -6.72 8.27
C VAL A 405 -2.97 -5.75 9.23
N SER A 406 -2.31 -4.73 8.69
CA SER A 406 -1.63 -3.68 9.47
C SER A 406 -2.56 -2.89 10.40
N LEU A 407 -3.87 -2.84 10.10
CA LEU A 407 -4.90 -2.21 10.93
C LEU A 407 -5.29 -3.04 12.16
N GLY A 408 -4.76 -4.25 12.28
CA GLY A 408 -4.89 -5.08 13.49
C GLY A 408 -3.87 -4.77 14.58
N GLY A 409 -3.18 -3.64 14.51
CA GLY A 409 -2.16 -3.24 15.49
C GLY A 409 -0.85 -4.02 15.37
N VAL A 410 -0.61 -4.67 14.25
CA VAL A 410 0.63 -5.42 13.95
C VAL A 410 1.30 -4.89 12.69
N ALA A 411 2.64 -4.93 12.66
CA ALA A 411 3.36 -4.68 11.41
C ALA A 411 3.22 -5.89 10.48
N VAL A 412 3.12 -5.64 9.17
CA VAL A 412 3.09 -6.65 8.11
C VAL A 412 4.06 -6.27 7.00
N ARG A 413 4.79 -7.24 6.49
CA ARG A 413 5.69 -7.07 5.35
C ARG A 413 4.99 -7.53 4.07
N ILE A 414 4.96 -6.66 3.07
CA ILE A 414 4.46 -6.96 1.71
C ILE A 414 5.67 -7.09 0.78
N ASN A 415 5.88 -8.26 0.23
CA ASN A 415 6.92 -8.51 -0.77
C ASN A 415 6.42 -8.08 -2.15
N ASP A 416 7.34 -7.62 -3.02
CA ASP A 416 7.00 -7.10 -4.35
C ASP A 416 5.81 -6.12 -4.35
N PRO A 417 5.87 -5.00 -3.61
CA PRO A 417 4.79 -4.02 -3.57
C PRO A 417 4.55 -3.33 -4.93
N MET A 418 5.52 -3.41 -5.87
CA MET A 418 5.38 -2.84 -7.21
C MET A 418 4.28 -3.49 -8.05
N CYS A 419 3.83 -4.70 -7.72
CA CYS A 419 2.72 -5.37 -8.43
C CYS A 419 1.43 -4.54 -8.43
N VAL A 420 1.24 -3.59 -7.48
CA VAL A 420 0.07 -2.67 -7.47
C VAL A 420 0.02 -1.72 -8.67
N ALA A 421 1.16 -1.49 -9.34
CA ALA A 421 1.25 -0.63 -10.53
C ALA A 421 0.30 -1.09 -11.66
N LYS A 422 -0.15 -2.33 -11.62
CA LYS A 422 -1.11 -2.90 -12.57
C LYS A 422 -2.48 -2.21 -12.55
N THR A 423 -2.92 -1.69 -11.40
CA THR A 423 -4.26 -1.09 -11.26
C THR A 423 -4.31 0.14 -10.36
N PHE A 424 -3.38 0.29 -9.42
CA PHE A 424 -3.38 1.39 -8.47
C PHE A 424 -1.92 1.74 -8.06
N PRO A 425 -1.16 2.42 -8.93
CA PRO A 425 0.28 2.61 -8.75
C PRO A 425 0.71 3.31 -7.46
N ASP A 426 -0.12 4.20 -6.91
CA ASP A 426 0.12 4.96 -5.68
C ASP A 426 -0.69 4.42 -4.47
N PHE A 427 -1.10 3.15 -4.51
CA PHE A 427 -1.96 2.55 -3.48
C PHE A 427 -1.39 2.70 -2.06
N PHE A 428 -0.14 2.38 -1.85
CA PHE A 428 0.45 2.41 -0.51
C PHE A 428 0.60 3.84 0.03
N ASP A 429 0.84 4.82 -0.83
CA ASP A 429 0.85 6.23 -0.45
C ASP A 429 -0.54 6.67 -0.01
N ARG A 430 -1.59 6.32 -0.78
CA ARG A 430 -2.98 6.60 -0.41
C ARG A 430 -3.43 5.84 0.84
N PHE A 431 -2.96 4.62 1.02
CA PHE A 431 -3.26 3.86 2.22
C PHE A 431 -2.62 4.50 3.46
N ALA A 432 -1.37 4.98 3.36
CA ALA A 432 -0.68 5.68 4.42
C ALA A 432 -1.34 7.04 4.78
N GLU A 433 -1.98 7.73 3.81
CA GLU A 433 -2.73 8.96 4.06
C GLU A 433 -3.94 8.75 4.99
N ILE A 434 -4.57 7.58 4.95
CA ILE A 434 -5.76 7.26 5.75
C ILE A 434 -5.47 6.41 6.99
N ALA A 435 -4.41 5.59 6.96
CA ALA A 435 -4.04 4.69 8.04
C ALA A 435 -3.18 5.43 9.07
N ALA A 436 -3.55 5.32 10.35
CA ALA A 436 -2.79 5.90 11.45
C ALA A 436 -2.57 4.85 12.54
N GLY A 437 -1.33 4.75 13.02
CA GLY A 437 -1.03 4.02 14.25
C GLY A 437 -1.40 4.85 15.47
N ALA A 438 -1.62 4.20 16.61
CA ALA A 438 -1.55 4.88 17.88
C ALA A 438 -0.19 5.59 17.93
N ALA A 439 -0.20 6.89 18.20
CA ALA A 439 1.04 7.63 18.29
C ALA A 439 1.95 6.92 19.29
N VAL A 440 3.06 6.32 18.81
CA VAL A 440 4.02 5.67 19.69
C VAL A 440 4.46 6.70 20.72
N PRO A 441 4.18 6.51 22.00
CA PRO A 441 4.48 7.51 23.00
C PRO A 441 5.98 7.72 23.11
N VAL A 442 6.40 8.98 23.16
CA VAL A 442 7.80 9.35 23.40
C VAL A 442 7.88 10.12 24.71
N ILE A 443 8.76 9.69 25.59
CA ILE A 443 9.21 10.45 26.75
C ILE A 443 10.56 11.07 26.39
N ALA A 444 10.60 12.38 26.20
CA ALA A 444 11.83 13.12 25.92
C ALA A 444 12.44 13.61 27.23
N ILE A 445 13.69 13.21 27.54
CA ILE A 445 14.42 13.62 28.75
C ILE A 445 15.64 14.44 28.32
N ASP A 446 15.53 15.75 28.41
CA ASP A 446 16.61 16.67 28.12
C ASP A 446 17.27 17.20 29.41
N GLY A 447 18.48 17.66 29.31
CA GLY A 447 19.16 18.25 30.47
C GLY A 447 20.70 18.32 30.32
N PRO A 448 21.40 19.03 31.21
CA PRO A 448 22.84 19.23 31.16
C PRO A 448 23.65 17.94 31.35
N SER A 449 24.95 18.00 31.09
CA SER A 449 25.84 16.85 31.31
C SER A 449 25.93 16.46 32.79
N ALA A 450 26.18 15.15 33.07
CA ALA A 450 26.28 14.59 34.41
C ALA A 450 25.07 14.80 35.33
N SER A 451 23.90 15.20 34.79
CA SER A 451 22.64 15.34 35.57
C SER A 451 22.02 13.99 35.97
N GLY A 452 22.50 12.86 35.44
CA GLY A 452 21.92 11.54 35.69
C GLY A 452 20.83 11.11 34.70
N LYS A 453 20.52 11.96 33.69
CA LYS A 453 19.42 11.75 32.76
C LYS A 453 19.47 10.40 32.02
N GLY A 454 20.66 9.95 31.54
CA GLY A 454 20.81 8.67 30.84
C GLY A 454 20.46 7.47 31.73
N THR A 455 20.83 7.51 33.03
CA THR A 455 20.48 6.47 34.00
C THR A 455 18.99 6.44 34.26
N VAL A 456 18.38 7.62 34.49
CA VAL A 456 16.94 7.74 34.71
C VAL A 456 16.16 7.30 33.46
N ALA A 457 16.56 7.79 32.28
CA ALA A 457 15.90 7.46 31.00
C ALA A 457 15.94 5.94 30.71
N ARG A 458 17.09 5.29 30.93
CA ARG A 458 17.24 3.85 30.74
C ARG A 458 16.34 3.06 31.70
N GLN A 459 16.31 3.43 32.98
CA GLN A 459 15.47 2.74 33.97
C GLN A 459 13.97 2.99 33.72
N VAL A 460 13.56 4.19 33.29
CA VAL A 460 12.18 4.46 32.87
C VAL A 460 11.82 3.58 31.68
N ALA A 461 12.71 3.49 30.65
CA ALA A 461 12.50 2.64 29.50
C ALA A 461 12.31 1.16 29.90
N GLN A 462 13.16 0.64 30.78
CA GLN A 462 13.10 -0.74 31.28
C GLN A 462 11.77 -1.02 32.03
N ARG A 463 11.37 -0.11 32.93
CA ARG A 463 10.13 -0.28 33.72
C ARG A 463 8.85 -0.20 32.85
N LEU A 464 8.86 0.61 31.79
CA LEU A 464 7.74 0.73 30.86
C LEU A 464 7.79 -0.27 29.71
N GLY A 465 8.86 -1.04 29.56
CA GLY A 465 9.10 -1.91 28.41
C GLY A 465 9.30 -1.13 27.10
N PHE A 466 9.74 0.12 27.17
CA PHE A 466 9.95 1.00 26.02
C PHE A 466 11.37 0.85 25.45
N HIS A 467 11.53 1.22 24.18
CA HIS A 467 12.84 1.39 23.59
C HIS A 467 13.59 2.56 24.24
N TYR A 468 14.90 2.52 24.17
CA TYR A 468 15.78 3.56 24.71
C TYR A 468 16.65 4.16 23.62
N LEU A 469 16.76 5.48 23.56
CA LEU A 469 17.67 6.22 22.69
C LEU A 469 18.63 7.07 23.54
N ASP A 470 19.93 6.75 23.54
CA ASP A 470 21.03 7.65 23.94
C ASP A 470 21.44 8.46 22.70
N SER A 471 20.89 9.67 22.54
CA SER A 471 21.24 10.52 21.41
C SER A 471 22.73 10.94 21.42
N GLY A 472 23.31 11.07 22.62
CA GLY A 472 24.73 11.37 22.79
C GLY A 472 25.64 10.27 22.25
N ALA A 473 25.22 9.01 22.30
CA ALA A 473 25.98 7.91 21.72
C ALA A 473 26.11 8.03 20.19
N LEU A 474 25.06 8.50 19.50
CA LEU A 474 25.12 8.72 18.04
C LEU A 474 26.15 9.78 17.66
N TYR A 475 26.22 10.89 18.39
CA TYR A 475 27.25 11.91 18.14
C TYR A 475 28.64 11.41 18.45
N ARG A 476 28.81 10.58 19.49
CA ARG A 476 30.09 9.93 19.81
C ARG A 476 30.54 8.95 18.72
N LEU A 477 29.58 8.24 18.11
CA LEU A 477 29.84 7.35 16.98
C LEU A 477 30.27 8.11 15.72
N VAL A 478 29.67 9.25 15.43
CA VAL A 478 30.11 10.14 14.33
C VAL A 478 31.53 10.65 14.61
N ALA A 479 31.81 11.09 15.84
CA ALA A 479 33.13 11.57 16.21
C ALA A 479 34.20 10.47 16.09
N LEU A 480 33.93 9.27 16.60
CA LEU A 480 34.86 8.13 16.49
C LEU A 480 35.12 7.76 15.03
N ALA A 481 34.05 7.71 14.20
CA ALA A 481 34.18 7.42 12.77
C ALA A 481 35.01 8.50 12.05
N ALA A 482 34.74 9.79 12.36
CA ALA A 482 35.49 10.91 11.79
C ALA A 482 37.00 10.83 12.15
N MET A 483 37.32 10.55 13.41
CA MET A 483 38.71 10.35 13.87
C MET A 483 39.39 9.18 13.15
N ARG A 484 38.70 8.06 12.96
CA ARG A 484 39.23 6.88 12.26
C ARG A 484 39.51 7.13 10.77
N HIS A 485 38.66 7.95 10.15
CA HIS A 485 38.81 8.30 8.74
C HIS A 485 39.63 9.56 8.48
N GLY A 486 40.16 10.21 9.54
CA GLY A 486 40.98 11.41 9.43
C GLY A 486 40.22 12.64 8.89
N PHE A 487 38.90 12.71 9.07
CA PHE A 487 38.13 13.88 8.68
C PHE A 487 38.40 15.04 9.65
N ALA A 488 38.66 16.21 9.07
CA ALA A 488 38.76 17.43 9.84
C ALA A 488 37.39 17.88 10.38
N THR A 489 37.34 18.43 11.59
CA THR A 489 36.10 18.94 12.20
C THR A 489 35.47 20.12 11.44
N GLU A 490 36.26 20.78 10.58
CA GLU A 490 35.85 21.90 9.74
C GLU A 490 35.14 21.45 8.45
N ASP A 491 35.25 20.19 8.04
CA ASP A 491 34.56 19.66 6.86
C ASP A 491 33.11 19.22 7.22
N ALA A 492 32.26 20.22 7.41
CA ALA A 492 30.85 20.01 7.76
C ALA A 492 30.10 19.10 6.75
N GLY A 493 30.43 19.22 5.46
CA GLY A 493 29.81 18.41 4.42
C GLY A 493 30.17 16.91 4.48
N ALA A 494 31.45 16.60 4.69
CA ALA A 494 31.91 15.21 4.85
C ALA A 494 31.33 14.60 6.12
N LEU A 495 31.33 15.34 7.23
CA LEU A 495 30.78 14.88 8.52
C LEU A 495 29.27 14.68 8.46
N GLY A 496 28.53 15.52 7.72
CA GLY A 496 27.08 15.35 7.49
C GLY A 496 26.78 14.08 6.69
N ARG A 497 27.51 13.80 5.62
CA ARG A 497 27.40 12.55 4.84
C ARG A 497 27.75 11.32 5.70
N LEU A 498 28.82 11.40 6.47
CA LEU A 498 29.21 10.34 7.40
C LEU A 498 28.09 10.05 8.42
N ALA A 499 27.50 11.07 9.02
CA ALA A 499 26.39 10.93 9.96
C ALA A 499 25.16 10.23 9.34
N GLN A 500 24.84 10.57 8.08
CA GLN A 500 23.72 9.98 7.36
C GLN A 500 23.95 8.50 7.03
N SER A 501 25.16 8.11 6.61
CA SER A 501 25.52 6.76 6.15
C SER A 501 26.18 5.89 7.22
N LEU A 502 26.21 6.32 8.47
CA LEU A 502 26.93 5.67 9.57
C LEU A 502 26.54 4.19 9.72
N PRO A 503 27.44 3.21 9.51
CA PRO A 503 27.15 1.78 9.58
C PRO A 503 27.15 1.29 11.03
N VAL A 504 26.07 1.59 11.77
CA VAL A 504 25.92 1.29 13.21
C VAL A 504 24.84 0.26 13.44
N GLU A 505 25.15 -0.71 14.28
CA GLU A 505 24.25 -1.72 14.81
C GLU A 505 24.18 -1.64 16.33
N PHE A 506 22.94 -1.74 16.89
CA PHE A 506 22.71 -1.75 18.33
C PHE A 506 22.16 -3.13 18.73
N HIS A 507 22.90 -3.86 19.57
CA HIS A 507 22.49 -5.15 20.12
C HIS A 507 22.41 -5.05 21.66
N GLY A 508 21.30 -4.50 22.17
CA GLY A 508 21.17 -4.13 23.57
C GLY A 508 22.20 -3.06 23.96
N ASP A 509 23.07 -3.36 24.94
CA ASP A 509 24.12 -2.45 25.37
C ASP A 509 25.38 -2.51 24.47
N ASN A 510 25.45 -3.46 23.55
CA ASN A 510 26.58 -3.61 22.64
C ASN A 510 26.37 -2.78 21.35
N ILE A 511 27.34 -1.96 21.04
CA ILE A 511 27.32 -1.08 19.85
C ILE A 511 28.43 -1.53 18.91
N ARG A 512 28.08 -1.71 17.63
CA ARG A 512 29.03 -2.01 16.56
C ARG A 512 29.02 -0.89 15.53
N LEU A 513 30.25 -0.59 15.04
CA LEU A 513 30.48 0.37 13.96
C LEU A 513 31.22 -0.36 12.84
N GLY A 514 30.60 -0.51 11.66
CA GLY A 514 31.21 -1.28 10.57
C GLY A 514 31.48 -2.74 10.93
N GLY A 515 30.66 -3.35 11.79
CA GLY A 515 30.85 -4.73 12.30
C GLY A 515 31.80 -4.87 13.51
N GLU A 516 32.56 -3.84 13.87
CA GLU A 516 33.49 -3.84 15.01
C GLU A 516 32.79 -3.35 16.28
N GLY A 517 33.06 -4.01 17.43
CA GLY A 517 32.52 -3.60 18.73
C GLY A 517 33.21 -2.31 19.22
N VAL A 518 32.44 -1.25 19.46
CA VAL A 518 32.94 0.08 19.83
C VAL A 518 32.36 0.62 21.14
N THR A 519 31.67 -0.21 21.91
CA THR A 519 30.96 0.20 23.12
C THR A 519 31.83 0.98 24.13
N GLU A 520 33.07 0.51 24.37
CA GLU A 520 33.99 1.21 25.26
C GLU A 520 34.70 2.37 24.55
N ALA A 521 35.06 2.22 23.27
CA ALA A 521 35.75 3.25 22.52
C ALA A 521 34.98 4.57 22.45
N ILE A 522 33.65 4.52 22.27
CA ILE A 522 32.81 5.73 22.24
C ILE A 522 32.67 6.44 23.59
N ARG A 523 33.13 5.83 24.68
CA ARG A 523 33.13 6.41 26.03
C ARG A 523 34.45 7.10 26.40
N ALA A 524 35.47 6.99 25.56
CA ALA A 524 36.75 7.64 25.76
C ALA A 524 36.60 9.17 25.83
N GLU A 525 37.42 9.85 26.62
CA GLU A 525 37.34 11.29 26.85
C GLU A 525 37.54 12.09 25.56
N GLU A 526 38.52 11.69 24.74
CA GLU A 526 38.82 12.29 23.45
C GLU A 526 37.59 12.24 22.50
N VAL A 527 36.92 11.08 22.42
CA VAL A 527 35.72 10.90 21.60
C VAL A 527 34.57 11.74 22.16
N SER A 528 34.42 11.85 23.46
CA SER A 528 33.41 12.67 24.11
C SER A 528 33.62 14.18 23.89
N ALA A 529 34.85 14.63 23.84
CA ALA A 529 35.24 16.01 23.51
C ALA A 529 34.94 16.32 22.03
N ALA A 530 35.39 15.46 21.12
CA ALA A 530 35.08 15.56 19.68
C ALA A 530 33.59 15.51 19.40
N ALA A 531 32.83 14.65 20.09
CA ALA A 531 31.36 14.57 19.95
C ALA A 531 30.68 15.90 20.30
N SER A 532 31.18 16.66 21.25
CA SER A 532 30.64 17.98 21.58
C SER A 532 30.85 19.00 20.47
N GLN A 533 31.96 18.87 19.71
CA GLN A 533 32.23 19.71 18.54
C GLN A 533 31.35 19.34 17.35
N VAL A 534 31.32 18.05 16.96
CA VAL A 534 30.52 17.60 15.82
C VAL A 534 29.01 17.79 16.07
N ALA A 535 28.52 17.76 17.32
CA ALA A 535 27.14 18.04 17.67
C ALA A 535 26.73 19.51 17.48
N ALA A 536 27.65 20.42 17.28
CA ALA A 536 27.39 21.81 16.94
C ALA A 536 27.22 22.04 15.43
N ILE A 537 27.60 21.07 14.59
CA ILE A 537 27.57 21.15 13.13
C ILE A 537 26.16 20.86 12.62
N PRO A 538 25.49 21.81 11.92
CA PRO A 538 24.12 21.63 11.42
C PRO A 538 23.94 20.41 10.51
N GLU A 539 24.90 20.13 9.62
CA GLU A 539 24.87 19.05 8.65
C GLU A 539 24.92 17.68 9.35
N VAL A 540 25.68 17.54 10.44
CA VAL A 540 25.71 16.33 11.27
C VAL A 540 24.36 16.10 11.95
N ARG A 541 23.77 17.16 12.49
CA ARG A 541 22.46 17.08 13.13
C ARG A 541 21.37 16.67 12.13
N GLN A 542 21.39 17.28 10.95
CA GLN A 542 20.48 16.93 9.87
C GLN A 542 20.66 15.47 9.43
N GLY A 543 21.90 14.98 9.33
CA GLY A 543 22.19 13.58 8.98
C GLY A 543 21.68 12.58 10.02
N LEU A 544 21.70 12.95 11.32
CA LEU A 544 21.25 12.04 12.40
C LEU A 544 19.77 12.08 12.69
N ILE A 545 19.03 13.14 12.30
CA ILE A 545 17.64 13.35 12.75
C ILE A 545 16.69 12.21 12.36
N GLN A 546 16.82 11.70 11.13
CA GLN A 546 15.99 10.58 10.66
C GLN A 546 16.31 9.29 11.41
N ARG A 547 17.59 9.06 11.68
CA ARG A 547 18.06 7.90 12.46
C ARG A 547 17.54 7.96 13.91
N GLN A 548 17.59 9.12 14.55
CA GLN A 548 17.04 9.31 15.90
C GLN A 548 15.54 9.03 15.92
N ARG A 549 14.78 9.57 14.95
CA ARG A 549 13.36 9.35 14.82
C ARG A 549 12.97 7.88 14.56
N ALA A 550 13.83 7.12 13.88
CA ALA A 550 13.60 5.69 13.62
C ALA A 550 13.64 4.81 14.88
N PHE A 551 14.14 5.32 16.02
CA PHE A 551 14.03 4.61 17.32
C PHE A 551 12.59 4.63 17.88
N ARG A 552 11.72 5.51 17.41
CA ARG A 552 10.31 5.58 17.81
C ARG A 552 9.55 4.38 17.28
N ARG A 553 9.48 3.33 18.07
CA ARG A 553 8.81 2.06 17.73
C ARG A 553 7.91 1.62 18.89
N PRO A 554 6.82 0.87 18.62
CA PRO A 554 6.02 0.28 19.68
C PRO A 554 6.86 -0.60 20.63
N PRO A 555 6.55 -0.62 21.94
CA PRO A 555 5.41 0.00 22.59
C PRO A 555 5.63 1.48 22.96
N GLY A 556 6.83 2.03 22.83
CA GLY A 556 7.16 3.40 23.18
C GLY A 556 8.66 3.67 23.12
N LEU A 557 9.06 4.92 23.31
CA LEU A 557 10.44 5.38 23.31
C LEU A 557 10.71 6.29 24.50
N VAL A 558 11.81 6.06 25.18
CA VAL A 558 12.44 7.06 26.06
C VAL A 558 13.70 7.55 25.39
N ALA A 559 13.77 8.85 25.06
CA ALA A 559 14.89 9.47 24.38
C ALA A 559 15.60 10.45 25.31
N ASP A 560 16.90 10.28 25.51
CA ASP A 560 17.72 11.18 26.29
C ASP A 560 18.62 12.04 25.40
N GLY A 561 18.71 13.34 25.73
CA GLY A 561 19.53 14.25 24.93
C GLY A 561 19.67 15.67 25.49
N ARG A 562 19.63 16.64 24.56
CA ARG A 562 19.67 18.07 24.80
C ARG A 562 18.53 18.82 24.15
N ASP A 563 17.95 18.21 23.12
CA ASP A 563 16.95 18.79 22.22
C ASP A 563 15.91 17.78 21.75
N MET A 564 15.75 16.69 22.53
CA MET A 564 14.81 15.62 22.21
C MET A 564 13.37 16.15 22.18
N GLY A 565 12.99 16.95 23.19
CA GLY A 565 11.63 17.52 23.30
C GLY A 565 11.40 18.79 22.47
N THR A 566 12.47 19.43 21.97
CA THR A 566 12.35 20.69 21.21
C THR A 566 12.53 20.51 19.70
N VAL A 567 13.39 19.58 19.26
CA VAL A 567 13.76 19.39 17.83
C VAL A 567 13.46 18.01 17.32
N VAL A 568 13.90 16.95 18.01
CA VAL A 568 13.80 15.58 17.47
C VAL A 568 12.39 15.04 17.59
N PHE A 569 11.75 15.18 18.76
CA PHE A 569 10.40 14.72 19.08
C PHE A 569 9.58 15.85 19.70
N PRO A 570 9.27 16.93 18.94
CA PRO A 570 8.51 18.05 19.45
C PRO A 570 7.08 17.67 19.87
N ASP A 571 6.59 16.53 19.40
CA ASP A 571 5.30 15.91 19.72
C ASP A 571 5.39 14.84 20.84
N ALA A 572 6.50 14.77 21.59
CA ALA A 572 6.64 13.85 22.72
C ALA A 572 5.50 14.05 23.73
N VAL A 573 4.89 12.93 24.18
CA VAL A 573 3.72 12.96 25.09
C VAL A 573 4.10 13.42 26.49
N LEU A 574 5.39 13.25 26.87
CA LEU A 574 5.95 13.80 28.09
C LEU A 574 7.34 14.35 27.78
N LYS A 575 7.58 15.59 28.15
CA LYS A 575 8.88 16.24 28.09
C LYS A 575 9.38 16.52 29.51
N VAL A 576 10.57 16.08 29.80
CA VAL A 576 11.22 16.25 31.11
C VAL A 576 12.53 16.99 30.92
N PHE A 577 12.72 18.07 31.64
CA PHE A 577 14.01 18.74 31.75
C PHE A 577 14.65 18.37 33.08
N LEU A 578 15.60 17.45 33.03
CA LEU A 578 16.28 16.89 34.19
C LEU A 578 17.53 17.71 34.51
N THR A 579 17.60 18.28 35.70
CA THR A 579 18.70 19.13 36.14
C THR A 579 19.25 18.69 37.49
N ALA A 580 20.42 19.15 37.85
CA ALA A 580 21.02 19.11 39.18
C ALA A 580 22.03 20.26 39.31
N SER A 581 22.34 20.68 40.54
CA SER A 581 23.34 21.72 40.78
C SER A 581 24.70 21.35 40.18
N ALA A 582 25.49 22.34 39.73
CA ALA A 582 26.80 22.10 39.14
C ALA A 582 27.72 21.35 40.10
N GLY A 583 27.68 21.66 41.40
CA GLY A 583 28.45 20.97 42.45
C GLY A 583 28.08 19.49 42.58
N GLU A 584 26.78 19.17 42.60
CA GLU A 584 26.29 17.79 42.67
C GLU A 584 26.72 16.97 41.43
N ARG A 585 26.62 17.58 40.26
CA ARG A 585 27.05 16.94 39.00
C ARG A 585 28.55 16.67 38.95
N ALA A 586 29.35 17.61 39.44
CA ALA A 586 30.78 17.43 39.58
C ALA A 586 31.14 16.30 40.58
N LEU A 587 30.43 16.22 41.70
CA LEU A 587 30.58 15.18 42.71
C LEU A 587 30.20 13.80 42.16
N ARG A 588 29.11 13.68 41.41
CA ARG A 588 28.69 12.43 40.72
C ARG A 588 29.75 11.98 39.74
N ARG A 589 30.29 12.92 38.93
CA ARG A 589 31.34 12.61 37.94
C ARG A 589 32.63 12.19 38.63
N TYR A 590 32.99 12.87 39.70
CA TYR A 590 34.17 12.53 40.51
C TYR A 590 34.09 11.08 41.04
N LYS A 591 32.94 10.73 41.70
CA LYS A 591 32.74 9.36 42.21
C LYS A 591 32.83 8.31 41.07
N GLN A 592 32.20 8.58 39.90
CA GLN A 592 32.27 7.67 38.75
C GLN A 592 33.73 7.43 38.25
N LEU A 593 34.57 8.44 38.28
CA LEU A 593 35.98 8.32 37.84
C LEU A 593 36.78 7.54 38.86
N ILE A 594 36.64 7.83 40.15
CA ILE A 594 37.33 7.11 41.23
C ILE A 594 36.90 5.62 41.25
N ASP A 595 35.63 5.31 41.11
CA ASP A 595 35.12 3.94 41.05
C ASP A 595 35.68 3.13 39.87
N LYS A 596 36.11 3.84 38.81
CA LYS A 596 36.78 3.24 37.63
C LYS A 596 38.33 3.22 37.74
N GLY A 597 38.87 3.68 38.87
CA GLY A 597 40.30 3.68 39.11
C GLY A 597 41.06 4.85 38.45
N PHE A 598 40.37 5.92 38.04
CA PHE A 598 41.01 7.12 37.49
C PHE A 598 41.22 8.19 38.55
N ASP A 599 42.37 8.84 38.55
CA ASP A 599 42.56 10.04 39.34
C ASP A 599 41.72 11.20 38.81
N ALA A 600 41.02 11.89 39.68
CA ALA A 600 40.19 13.02 39.33
C ALA A 600 40.30 14.16 40.34
N ASN A 601 40.10 15.40 39.86
CA ASN A 601 40.07 16.59 40.73
C ASN A 601 38.71 17.25 40.64
N LEU A 602 38.03 17.39 41.77
CA LEU A 602 36.64 17.92 41.84
C LEU A 602 36.56 19.36 41.34
N ALA A 603 37.55 20.23 41.61
CA ALA A 603 37.54 21.62 41.16
C ALA A 603 37.67 21.72 39.61
N THR A 604 38.55 20.90 39.05
CA THR A 604 38.70 20.78 37.57
C THR A 604 37.43 20.30 36.92
N LEU A 605 36.79 19.24 37.45
CA LEU A 605 35.54 18.71 36.96
C LEU A 605 34.39 19.72 37.03
N LEU A 606 34.32 20.53 38.10
CA LEU A 606 33.32 21.60 38.21
C LEU A 606 33.53 22.66 37.13
N GLN A 607 34.78 23.05 36.85
CA GLN A 607 35.10 24.01 35.81
C GLN A 607 34.75 23.47 34.40
N GLU A 608 35.09 22.23 34.09
CA GLU A 608 34.79 21.57 32.84
C GLU A 608 33.29 21.46 32.60
N ILE A 609 32.51 21.05 33.62
CA ILE A 609 31.05 20.97 33.57
C ILE A 609 30.44 22.35 33.29
N SER A 610 30.94 23.39 33.98
CA SER A 610 30.44 24.78 33.79
C SER A 610 30.72 25.30 32.38
N GLN A 611 31.92 25.04 31.85
CA GLN A 611 32.28 25.40 30.48
C GLN A 611 31.49 24.65 29.44
N ARG A 612 31.18 23.38 29.68
CA ARG A 612 30.33 22.58 28.78
C ARG A 612 28.91 23.05 28.77
N ASP A 613 28.33 23.37 29.92
CA ASP A 613 26.97 23.93 30.01
C ASP A 613 26.88 25.27 29.30
N ALA A 614 27.85 26.14 29.45
CA ALA A 614 27.93 27.41 28.74
C ALA A 614 27.95 27.19 27.21
N ARG A 615 28.74 26.23 26.72
CA ARG A 615 28.81 25.86 25.30
C ARG A 615 27.45 25.27 24.81
N ASP A 616 26.83 24.35 25.57
CA ASP A 616 25.57 23.69 25.19
C ASP A 616 24.43 24.72 25.15
N SER A 617 24.43 25.74 26.02
CA SER A 617 23.42 26.80 26.04
C SER A 617 23.64 27.88 25.00
N ALA A 618 24.89 28.14 24.60
CA ALA A 618 25.24 29.20 23.63
C ALA A 618 25.23 28.73 22.16
N ARG A 619 24.85 27.49 21.86
CA ARG A 619 24.78 26.96 20.49
C ARG A 619 23.77 27.77 19.66
N SER A 620 24.16 28.12 18.44
CA SER A 620 23.26 28.79 17.48
C SER A 620 22.15 27.85 16.94
N VAL A 621 22.40 26.54 16.93
CA VAL A 621 21.47 25.51 16.48
C VAL A 621 21.16 24.56 17.63
N ALA A 622 19.89 24.39 17.97
CA ALA A 622 19.38 23.54 19.04
C ALA A 622 20.11 23.73 20.39
N PRO A 623 20.08 24.95 20.96
CA PRO A 623 20.64 25.22 22.28
C PRO A 623 19.97 24.33 23.33
N LEU A 624 20.70 24.04 24.43
CA LEU A 624 20.10 23.37 25.59
C LEU A 624 19.09 24.31 26.23
N GLN A 625 17.84 24.13 25.91
CA GLN A 625 16.72 24.93 26.44
C GLN A 625 15.59 24.04 26.93
N LYS A 626 14.98 24.47 28.01
CA LYS A 626 13.76 23.86 28.49
C LYS A 626 12.60 24.15 27.53
N SER A 627 11.93 23.13 26.99
CA SER A 627 10.67 23.30 26.27
C SER A 627 9.62 23.93 27.16
N ALA A 628 8.73 24.79 26.61
CA ALA A 628 7.71 25.49 27.39
C ALA A 628 6.76 24.53 28.14
N ASP A 629 6.53 23.35 27.57
CA ASP A 629 5.68 22.28 28.10
C ASP A 629 6.45 21.19 28.87
N ALA A 630 7.77 21.38 29.12
CA ALA A 630 8.55 20.40 29.86
C ALA A 630 8.37 20.52 31.37
N GLN A 631 8.19 19.37 32.02
CA GLN A 631 8.27 19.22 33.46
C GLN A 631 9.74 19.33 33.90
N VAL A 632 10.02 20.12 34.94
CA VAL A 632 11.38 20.25 35.49
C VAL A 632 11.56 19.25 36.61
N LEU A 633 12.61 18.43 36.55
CA LEU A 633 13.01 17.51 37.61
C LEU A 633 14.40 17.88 38.12
N ASP A 634 14.45 18.52 39.27
CA ASP A 634 15.72 18.76 39.95
C ASP A 634 16.08 17.53 40.79
N THR A 635 17.18 16.88 40.42
CA THR A 635 17.66 15.65 41.05
C THR A 635 18.78 15.91 42.06
N THR A 636 19.03 17.16 42.50
CA THR A 636 20.13 17.51 43.43
C THR A 636 20.05 16.70 44.73
N GLY A 637 18.85 16.51 45.28
CA GLY A 637 18.59 15.74 46.50
C GLY A 637 17.86 14.44 46.31
N LEU A 638 17.66 13.97 45.09
CA LEU A 638 16.86 12.75 44.80
C LEU A 638 17.75 11.56 44.51
N SER A 639 17.34 10.41 44.95
CA SER A 639 17.85 9.12 44.47
C SER A 639 17.40 8.84 43.04
N ILE A 640 18.08 7.89 42.36
CA ILE A 640 17.71 7.49 41.02
C ILE A 640 16.30 6.89 41.00
N GLU A 641 15.94 6.09 41.99
CA GLU A 641 14.65 5.45 42.14
C GLU A 641 13.50 6.46 42.27
N GLU A 642 13.70 7.51 43.06
CA GLU A 642 12.72 8.59 43.22
C GLU A 642 12.53 9.40 41.92
N ALA A 643 13.62 9.70 41.23
CA ALA A 643 13.58 10.40 39.95
C ALA A 643 12.83 9.57 38.89
N VAL A 644 13.09 8.25 38.82
CA VAL A 644 12.42 7.33 37.90
C VAL A 644 10.93 7.23 38.24
N ALA A 645 10.58 7.08 39.52
CA ALA A 645 9.19 7.00 39.98
C ALA A 645 8.41 8.28 39.59
N GLN A 646 9.02 9.44 39.74
CA GLN A 646 8.40 10.72 39.40
C GLN A 646 8.12 10.84 37.89
N VAL A 647 9.07 10.44 37.01
CA VAL A 647 8.85 10.44 35.56
C VAL A 647 7.74 9.48 35.15
N ILE A 648 7.69 8.28 35.73
CA ILE A 648 6.63 7.31 35.47
C ILE A 648 5.27 7.85 35.92
N GLN A 649 5.18 8.43 37.11
CA GLN A 649 3.95 9.05 37.62
C GLN A 649 3.44 10.15 36.67
N TRP A 650 4.30 11.01 36.17
CA TRP A 650 3.93 12.02 35.18
C TRP A 650 3.42 11.41 33.88
N PHE A 651 4.10 10.39 33.37
CA PHE A 651 3.69 9.70 32.17
C PHE A 651 2.31 9.05 32.33
N GLU A 652 2.04 8.33 33.42
CA GLU A 652 0.73 7.76 33.72
C GLU A 652 -0.36 8.83 33.84
N SER A 653 -0.03 9.98 34.42
CA SER A 653 -0.99 11.09 34.55
C SER A 653 -1.37 11.68 33.18
N VAL A 654 -0.42 11.75 32.23
CA VAL A 654 -0.68 12.20 30.86
C VAL A 654 -1.53 11.17 30.13
N GLN A 655 -1.27 9.87 30.30
CA GLN A 655 -2.07 8.82 29.68
C GLN A 655 -3.54 8.82 30.20
N ARG A 656 -3.76 9.04 31.50
CA ARG A 656 -5.12 9.13 32.08
C ARG A 656 -5.89 10.36 31.62
N ARG A 657 -5.21 11.45 31.23
CA ARG A 657 -5.83 12.70 30.73
C ARG A 657 -6.13 12.62 29.23
N ALA A 658 -5.49 11.71 28.49
CA ALA A 658 -5.89 11.42 27.13
C ALA A 658 -7.32 10.85 27.15
N PRO A 659 -8.32 11.46 26.47
CA PRO A 659 -9.68 10.96 26.50
C PRO A 659 -9.64 9.50 26.07
N SER A 660 -10.26 8.61 26.87
CA SER A 660 -10.57 7.23 26.48
C SER A 660 -11.42 7.29 25.21
N ARG A 661 -10.76 7.18 24.05
CA ARG A 661 -11.39 7.24 22.72
C ARG A 661 -11.86 5.87 22.27
#